data_889eb0e1c0c18ccb2237be1a10141c48
#
_entry.id   889eb0e1c0c18ccb2237be1a10141c48
#
_cell.length_a   1.000
_cell.length_b   1.000
_cell.length_c   1.000
_cell.angle_alpha   90.00
_cell.angle_beta   90.00
_cell.angle_gamma   90.00
#
_symmetry.space_group_name_H-M   'P 1'
#
loop_
_entity.id
_entity.type
_entity.pdbx_description
1 polymer ?
#
loop_
_entity_poly.entity_id
_entity_poly.type
_entity_poly.pdbx_seq_one_letter_code
_entity_poly.pdbx_strand_id
1 'polypeptide(L)'
;MENVETIAYIDDFSLITIVAKKPFSIIPSFGLLQADGIIHSLILLKQENYHNKYIYKCKSPIQIVMGKGYWIKINEDQIPLKIGSIVRTEQFDALFFEDGPLGALYSPGSTVFRVWSPVAVEMRLKYKRVGEIGFSEASMERTEKGVWQFTLKGDHHLTEYMYKANVNHEWVETTDPYARSVTINGERSVVIDLQKTDPDQWHRSEKRMNLRSKTDSIIYELHVRDFTIHPDSGVRHKGKYLGITERNTKTSTGMMTGLDYLTSLGITHVQLMPVADFGSVDETKPDSQYNWGYDPVHFFAPEGSYATDPSHPISRIQELKTLIRTLQDNGLSVILDVVFNHVYILEESSFEKLVPGYYFRYDAGGNPVNGTGVGNDTASERKMVRKFIIDALLYWLNEYKVDGFRFDLMGIHDVETMNMAAQKLKSLNPGIFLLGEGWDLNTNLEPDKRATLASAKALPDYSFFNDSFRDSVKGSIFTDGSAGFINGNQDDSMKDKILKSVKGYSGTDDKFSSPKQSINYTECHDNHTLYDLLKIRHPDENEWQRKRRQQLALAFTLFSRGVPFIHSGQEFYRTKHGAENSYNMPDRINALNWHDCEKNKKDVKYFQELIKIRNEQPIFREEESRIKQLHGLPEGVFGVEINHSLTDKKVRDFHWAKVLLIFNQTVNAVEIPIISGSWRIAIEDGERTIKKLDSSTYVIHPLSFSLIVHDEI
;
A
#
# COMPACT_ATOMS: atom_id res chain seq x y z
N MET A 1 -30.01 35.70 32.38
CA MET A 1 -30.01 34.23 32.08
C MET A 1 -28.56 33.83 31.81
N GLU A 2 -28.06 32.81 32.46
CA GLU A 2 -26.69 32.34 32.21
C GLU A 2 -26.54 31.88 30.75
N ASN A 3 -25.57 32.44 30.05
CA ASN A 3 -25.23 32.09 28.68
C ASN A 3 -24.53 30.72 28.76
N VAL A 4 -25.24 29.63 28.53
CA VAL A 4 -24.69 28.25 28.59
C VAL A 4 -24.14 27.94 27.21
N GLU A 5 -22.81 27.76 27.11
CA GLU A 5 -22.18 27.37 25.87
C GLU A 5 -22.74 26.01 25.40
N THR A 6 -23.38 26.04 24.24
CA THR A 6 -24.17 24.94 23.71
C THR A 6 -23.83 24.67 22.25
N ILE A 7 -23.76 23.41 21.86
CA ILE A 7 -23.57 22.95 20.48
C ILE A 7 -24.69 21.96 20.14
N ALA A 8 -25.17 21.97 18.91
CA ALA A 8 -26.23 21.05 18.48
C ALA A 8 -25.82 20.28 17.20
N TYR A 9 -26.23 19.01 17.14
CA TYR A 9 -25.89 18.08 16.07
C TYR A 9 -27.12 17.35 15.52
N ILE A 10 -27.12 17.08 14.21
CA ILE A 10 -28.08 16.21 13.52
C ILE A 10 -27.54 14.79 13.60
N ASP A 11 -28.21 13.89 14.32
CA ASP A 11 -27.76 12.51 14.48
C ASP A 11 -28.54 11.50 13.63
N ASP A 12 -29.75 11.86 13.21
CA ASP A 12 -30.57 11.13 12.26
C ASP A 12 -31.55 12.11 11.58
N PHE A 13 -32.30 11.69 10.58
CA PHE A 13 -33.29 12.51 9.85
C PHE A 13 -34.38 13.11 10.72
N SER A 14 -34.54 12.63 11.95
CA SER A 14 -35.45 13.17 12.94
C SER A 14 -34.87 13.30 14.34
N LEU A 15 -33.57 13.00 14.54
CA LEU A 15 -32.91 13.04 15.84
C LEU A 15 -31.86 14.15 15.90
N ILE A 16 -31.96 14.95 16.97
CA ILE A 16 -31.05 16.06 17.23
C ILE A 16 -30.48 15.90 18.64
N THR A 17 -29.16 16.03 18.76
CA THR A 17 -28.46 16.06 20.06
C THR A 17 -28.01 17.48 20.36
N ILE A 18 -28.38 18.02 21.52
CA ILE A 18 -27.96 19.31 22.04
C ILE A 18 -27.01 19.03 23.21
N VAL A 19 -25.80 19.57 23.17
CA VAL A 19 -24.73 19.38 24.17
C VAL A 19 -24.45 20.70 24.84
N ALA A 20 -24.63 20.80 26.16
CA ALA A 20 -24.40 21.98 26.96
C ALA A 20 -23.26 21.73 27.96
N LYS A 21 -22.37 22.73 28.16
CA LYS A 21 -21.24 22.65 29.13
C LYS A 21 -21.72 22.70 30.59
N LYS A 22 -22.91 23.25 30.83
CA LYS A 22 -23.55 23.34 32.15
C LYS A 22 -25.03 22.91 32.05
N PRO A 23 -25.64 22.43 33.12
CA PRO A 23 -27.07 22.13 33.10
C PRO A 23 -27.88 23.43 32.97
N PHE A 24 -29.00 23.35 32.28
CA PHE A 24 -29.98 24.42 32.36
C PHE A 24 -30.66 24.38 33.74
N SER A 25 -30.76 25.53 34.39
CA SER A 25 -31.48 25.67 35.69
C SER A 25 -32.95 25.23 35.56
N ILE A 26 -33.58 25.54 34.43
CA ILE A 26 -34.88 25.04 33.98
C ILE A 26 -34.66 24.60 32.53
N ILE A 27 -35.06 23.36 32.18
CA ILE A 27 -34.92 22.87 30.81
C ILE A 27 -35.78 23.75 29.89
N PRO A 28 -35.15 24.46 28.93
CA PRO A 28 -35.92 25.32 28.03
C PRO A 28 -36.70 24.49 26.99
N SER A 29 -37.66 25.14 26.33
CA SER A 29 -38.20 24.59 25.10
C SER A 29 -37.20 24.72 23.98
N PHE A 30 -36.91 23.63 23.29
CA PHE A 30 -36.04 23.64 22.12
C PHE A 30 -36.87 23.78 20.85
N GLY A 31 -36.47 24.69 19.95
CA GLY A 31 -37.12 24.88 18.65
C GLY A 31 -36.14 24.61 17.51
N LEU A 32 -36.56 23.89 16.46
CA LEU A 32 -35.86 23.77 15.19
C LEU A 32 -36.26 24.93 14.29
N LEU A 33 -35.34 25.87 14.04
CA LEU A 33 -35.53 27.01 13.16
C LEU A 33 -35.03 26.70 11.78
N GLN A 34 -35.85 26.93 10.76
CA GLN A 34 -35.48 26.85 9.33
C GLN A 34 -35.06 28.24 8.79
N ALA A 35 -34.37 28.25 7.63
CA ALA A 35 -33.90 29.47 6.96
C ALA A 35 -35.06 30.41 6.55
N ASP A 36 -36.27 29.90 6.34
CA ASP A 36 -37.50 30.66 6.05
C ASP A 36 -38.16 31.28 7.29
N GLY A 37 -37.58 31.08 8.48
CA GLY A 37 -38.08 31.60 9.74
C GLY A 37 -39.10 30.71 10.45
N ILE A 38 -39.47 29.57 9.89
CA ILE A 38 -40.43 28.65 10.51
C ILE A 38 -39.74 27.91 11.69
N ILE A 39 -40.41 27.85 12.84
CA ILE A 39 -39.93 27.19 14.04
C ILE A 39 -40.82 25.99 14.36
N HIS A 40 -40.20 24.83 14.54
CA HIS A 40 -40.87 23.60 14.97
C HIS A 40 -40.42 23.22 16.38
N SER A 41 -41.35 23.05 17.32
CA SER A 41 -41.03 22.64 18.68
C SER A 41 -40.47 21.22 18.69
N LEU A 42 -39.26 21.03 19.26
CA LEU A 42 -38.65 19.73 19.45
C LEU A 42 -39.23 18.99 20.65
N ILE A 43 -39.32 17.68 20.56
CA ILE A 43 -39.76 16.81 21.65
C ILE A 43 -38.51 16.27 22.35
N LEU A 44 -38.31 16.63 23.63
CA LEU A 44 -37.21 16.08 24.43
C LEU A 44 -37.50 14.61 24.72
N LEU A 45 -36.59 13.73 24.27
CA LEU A 45 -36.67 12.28 24.48
C LEU A 45 -35.88 11.83 25.71
N LYS A 46 -34.70 12.38 25.92
CA LYS A 46 -33.76 11.96 26.97
C LYS A 46 -32.81 13.09 27.36
N GLN A 47 -32.48 13.11 28.67
CA GLN A 47 -31.37 13.92 29.19
C GLN A 47 -30.35 13.00 29.84
N GLU A 48 -29.07 13.21 29.51
CA GLU A 48 -27.93 12.44 30.02
C GLU A 48 -26.85 13.40 30.52
N ASN A 49 -26.02 12.92 31.45
CA ASN A 49 -24.79 13.58 31.84
C ASN A 49 -23.60 12.66 31.52
N TYR A 50 -22.68 13.13 30.71
CA TYR A 50 -21.51 12.36 30.29
C TYR A 50 -20.28 13.27 30.29
N HIS A 51 -19.25 12.92 31.08
CA HIS A 51 -18.01 13.67 31.21
C HIS A 51 -18.20 15.19 31.39
N ASN A 52 -19.02 15.59 32.34
CA ASN A 52 -19.37 16.99 32.64
C ASN A 52 -20.05 17.75 31.49
N LYS A 53 -20.60 17.05 30.51
CA LYS A 53 -21.45 17.60 29.44
C LYS A 53 -22.89 17.15 29.68
N TYR A 54 -23.82 18.04 29.48
CA TYR A 54 -25.27 17.75 29.58
C TYR A 54 -25.84 17.57 28.19
N ILE A 55 -26.33 16.37 27.90
CA ILE A 55 -26.78 15.92 26.59
C ILE A 55 -28.30 15.86 26.59
N TYR A 56 -28.92 16.56 25.66
CA TYR A 56 -30.39 16.56 25.46
C TYR A 56 -30.66 15.98 24.07
N LYS A 57 -31.26 14.77 24.05
CA LYS A 57 -31.69 14.12 22.81
C LYS A 57 -33.11 14.51 22.49
N CYS A 58 -33.32 15.12 21.34
CA CYS A 58 -34.60 15.67 20.91
C CYS A 58 -35.06 15.05 19.60
N LYS A 59 -36.39 14.82 19.48
CA LYS A 59 -37.00 14.40 18.22
C LYS A 59 -37.56 15.62 17.48
N SER A 60 -37.27 15.74 16.21
CA SER A 60 -37.86 16.69 15.30
C SER A 60 -39.24 16.23 14.84
N PRO A 61 -40.29 17.08 14.83
CA PRO A 61 -41.59 16.74 14.27
C PRO A 61 -41.59 16.71 12.72
N ILE A 62 -40.53 17.24 12.09
CA ILE A 62 -40.36 17.21 10.64
C ILE A 62 -39.11 16.43 10.30
N GLN A 63 -39.05 15.87 9.09
CA GLN A 63 -37.86 15.25 8.56
C GLN A 63 -36.85 16.33 8.17
N ILE A 64 -35.61 16.18 8.62
CA ILE A 64 -34.51 17.08 8.29
C ILE A 64 -34.03 16.78 6.84
N VAL A 65 -33.96 17.83 6.04
CA VAL A 65 -33.53 17.75 4.65
C VAL A 65 -32.06 18.20 4.54
N MET A 66 -31.18 17.31 4.09
CA MET A 66 -29.76 17.63 3.92
C MET A 66 -29.53 18.74 2.88
N GLY A 67 -28.51 19.58 3.13
CA GLY A 67 -28.20 20.73 2.28
C GLY A 67 -29.08 21.96 2.54
N LYS A 68 -29.81 21.98 3.65
CA LYS A 68 -30.49 23.17 4.18
C LYS A 68 -29.87 23.59 5.50
N GLY A 69 -29.82 24.91 5.74
CA GLY A 69 -29.42 25.47 7.02
C GLY A 69 -30.51 25.35 8.07
N TYR A 70 -30.16 24.91 9.26
CA TYR A 70 -31.03 24.85 10.42
C TYR A 70 -30.32 25.41 11.65
N TRP A 71 -31.10 25.93 12.60
CA TRP A 71 -30.62 26.39 13.89
C TRP A 71 -31.50 25.81 15.01
N ILE A 72 -30.93 25.69 16.18
CA ILE A 72 -31.69 25.42 17.40
C ILE A 72 -31.96 26.74 18.09
N LYS A 73 -33.25 27.04 18.27
CA LYS A 73 -33.70 28.18 19.07
C LYS A 73 -33.85 27.74 20.51
N ILE A 74 -33.14 28.43 21.43
CA ILE A 74 -33.21 28.28 22.88
C ILE A 74 -33.50 29.67 23.47
N ASN A 75 -34.72 29.92 23.93
CA ASN A 75 -35.16 31.24 24.31
C ASN A 75 -34.94 32.25 23.17
N GLU A 76 -34.05 33.26 23.36
CA GLU A 76 -33.69 34.25 22.34
C GLU A 76 -32.44 33.86 21.52
N ASP A 77 -31.70 32.85 21.98
CA ASP A 77 -30.47 32.41 21.32
C ASP A 77 -30.75 31.52 20.13
N GLN A 78 -29.92 31.64 19.09
CA GLN A 78 -29.95 30.77 17.91
C GLN A 78 -28.58 30.09 17.76
N ILE A 79 -28.58 28.75 17.83
CA ILE A 79 -27.36 27.93 17.78
C ILE A 79 -27.35 27.20 16.44
N PRO A 80 -26.28 27.33 15.63
CA PRO A 80 -26.16 26.57 14.39
C PRO A 80 -26.29 25.06 14.63
N LEU A 81 -27.14 24.40 13.84
CA LEU A 81 -27.29 22.96 13.89
C LEU A 81 -26.25 22.33 12.95
N LYS A 82 -25.26 21.66 13.54
CA LYS A 82 -24.13 21.05 12.83
C LYS A 82 -24.43 19.60 12.42
N ILE A 83 -23.70 19.09 11.45
CA ILE A 83 -23.75 17.69 11.02
C ILE A 83 -23.14 16.82 12.12
N GLY A 84 -23.88 15.80 12.55
CA GLY A 84 -23.48 14.81 13.55
C GLY A 84 -23.39 13.41 12.96
N SER A 85 -23.91 12.42 13.69
CA SER A 85 -23.84 11.02 13.29
C SER A 85 -24.76 10.64 12.13
N ILE A 86 -25.64 11.51 11.67
CA ILE A 86 -26.54 11.25 10.52
C ILE A 86 -25.81 10.75 9.28
N VAL A 87 -24.62 11.32 8.97
CA VAL A 87 -23.82 10.92 7.80
C VAL A 87 -23.28 9.50 7.90
N ARG A 88 -23.35 8.88 9.08
CA ARG A 88 -22.92 7.52 9.35
C ARG A 88 -24.04 6.49 9.33
N THR A 89 -25.27 6.93 9.06
CA THR A 89 -26.44 6.04 9.01
C THR A 89 -26.56 5.34 7.66
N GLU A 90 -27.07 4.10 7.65
CA GLU A 90 -27.35 3.36 6.42
C GLU A 90 -28.34 4.11 5.51
N GLN A 91 -29.31 4.83 6.12
CA GLN A 91 -30.27 5.63 5.39
C GLN A 91 -29.58 6.77 4.61
N PHE A 92 -28.64 7.48 5.23
CA PHE A 92 -27.85 8.53 4.56
C PHE A 92 -27.06 7.95 3.39
N ASP A 93 -26.38 6.85 3.63
CA ASP A 93 -25.57 6.17 2.63
C ASP A 93 -26.41 5.66 1.44
N ALA A 94 -27.63 5.20 1.69
CA ALA A 94 -28.54 4.77 0.65
C ALA A 94 -29.13 5.95 -0.17
N LEU A 95 -29.47 7.07 0.50
CA LEU A 95 -30.08 8.23 -0.13
C LEU A 95 -29.10 9.04 -1.01
N PHE A 96 -27.83 9.13 -0.57
CA PHE A 96 -26.84 10.00 -1.19
C PHE A 96 -25.76 9.28 -1.97
N PHE A 97 -25.87 7.96 -2.17
CA PHE A 97 -24.94 7.22 -3.03
C PHE A 97 -25.05 7.70 -4.48
N GLU A 98 -23.92 8.17 -5.04
CA GLU A 98 -23.75 8.60 -6.43
C GLU A 98 -22.71 7.70 -7.11
N ASP A 99 -23.07 7.04 -8.20
CA ASP A 99 -22.21 6.15 -8.98
C ASP A 99 -21.61 6.81 -10.23
N GLY A 100 -22.05 8.03 -10.55
CA GLY A 100 -21.55 8.81 -11.67
C GLY A 100 -20.12 9.35 -11.44
N PRO A 101 -19.48 9.86 -12.51
CA PRO A 101 -18.13 10.40 -12.42
C PRO A 101 -18.10 11.69 -11.58
N LEU A 102 -17.04 11.84 -10.76
CA LEU A 102 -16.75 13.03 -9.97
C LEU A 102 -15.41 13.64 -10.39
N GLY A 103 -15.13 14.87 -9.90
CA GLY A 103 -13.93 15.62 -10.23
C GLY A 103 -14.11 16.59 -11.41
N ALA A 104 -13.01 17.12 -11.93
CA ALA A 104 -12.99 17.95 -13.13
C ALA A 104 -12.97 17.07 -14.39
N LEU A 105 -14.10 17.00 -15.08
CA LEU A 105 -14.29 16.23 -16.31
C LEU A 105 -13.97 17.12 -17.50
N TYR A 106 -12.73 17.07 -17.95
CA TYR A 106 -12.20 17.91 -19.01
C TYR A 106 -12.57 17.39 -20.41
N SER A 107 -12.90 18.33 -21.30
CA SER A 107 -12.85 18.20 -22.75
C SER A 107 -12.36 19.53 -23.36
N PRO A 108 -11.85 19.57 -24.61
CA PRO A 108 -11.41 20.83 -25.24
C PRO A 108 -12.51 21.91 -25.38
N GLY A 109 -13.79 21.51 -25.38
CA GLY A 109 -14.93 22.43 -25.49
C GLY A 109 -15.50 22.88 -24.15
N SER A 110 -15.24 22.15 -23.06
CA SER A 110 -15.77 22.48 -21.73
C SER A 110 -15.14 21.62 -20.64
N THR A 111 -15.15 22.11 -19.43
CA THR A 111 -14.84 21.31 -18.23
C THR A 111 -16.05 21.31 -17.30
N VAL A 112 -16.52 20.11 -16.91
CA VAL A 112 -17.61 19.94 -15.96
C VAL A 112 -16.98 19.58 -14.61
N PHE A 113 -17.18 20.43 -13.60
CA PHE A 113 -16.74 20.20 -12.23
C PHE A 113 -17.88 19.55 -11.46
N ARG A 114 -17.61 18.42 -10.81
CA ARG A 114 -18.59 17.67 -10.02
C ARG A 114 -17.99 17.25 -8.69
N VAL A 115 -18.61 17.68 -7.59
CA VAL A 115 -18.16 17.34 -6.23
C VAL A 115 -19.33 16.89 -5.38
N TRP A 116 -19.10 15.83 -4.59
CA TRP A 116 -20.11 15.28 -3.70
C TRP A 116 -20.00 15.89 -2.30
N SER A 117 -21.05 16.62 -1.90
CA SER A 117 -21.21 17.18 -0.56
C SER A 117 -22.71 17.36 -0.27
N PRO A 118 -23.42 16.29 0.14
CA PRO A 118 -24.86 16.37 0.41
C PRO A 118 -25.22 17.29 1.56
N VAL A 119 -24.25 17.56 2.43
CA VAL A 119 -24.43 18.38 3.65
C VAL A 119 -24.18 19.88 3.42
N ALA A 120 -23.50 20.25 2.34
CA ALA A 120 -23.28 21.67 2.02
C ALA A 120 -24.59 22.37 1.69
N VAL A 121 -24.73 23.61 2.21
CA VAL A 121 -25.88 24.48 1.97
C VAL A 121 -25.70 25.30 0.69
N GLU A 122 -24.45 25.68 0.42
CA GLU A 122 -24.03 26.42 -0.79
C GLU A 122 -22.65 25.94 -1.21
N MET A 123 -22.39 25.95 -2.51
CA MET A 123 -21.10 25.57 -3.10
C MET A 123 -20.70 26.55 -4.19
N ARG A 124 -19.44 26.94 -4.20
CA ARG A 124 -18.85 27.79 -5.24
C ARG A 124 -17.61 27.12 -5.80
N LEU A 125 -17.42 27.22 -7.10
CA LEU A 125 -16.15 26.94 -7.77
C LEU A 125 -15.31 28.21 -7.75
N LYS A 126 -14.13 28.14 -7.16
CA LYS A 126 -13.09 29.19 -7.20
C LYS A 126 -12.04 28.74 -8.22
N TYR A 127 -11.79 29.51 -9.26
CA TYR A 127 -10.89 29.09 -10.35
C TYR A 127 -10.07 30.25 -10.89
N LYS A 128 -8.89 29.92 -11.43
CA LYS A 128 -7.96 30.86 -12.06
C LYS A 128 -7.45 30.27 -13.38
N ARG A 129 -7.72 30.93 -14.49
CA ARG A 129 -7.21 30.51 -15.81
C ARG A 129 -5.73 30.85 -15.95
N VAL A 130 -5.07 30.15 -16.87
CA VAL A 130 -3.69 30.46 -17.24
C VAL A 130 -3.58 31.91 -17.68
N GLY A 131 -2.64 32.65 -17.09
CA GLY A 131 -2.39 34.06 -17.37
C GLY A 131 -3.25 35.05 -16.59
N GLU A 132 -4.25 34.60 -15.82
CA GLU A 132 -5.01 35.47 -14.91
C GLU A 132 -4.26 35.70 -13.59
N ILE A 133 -4.40 36.92 -13.01
CA ILE A 133 -3.75 37.26 -11.75
C ILE A 133 -4.62 36.87 -10.54
N GLY A 134 -5.94 36.94 -10.66
CA GLY A 134 -6.92 36.69 -9.61
C GLY A 134 -7.76 35.46 -9.82
N PHE A 135 -8.44 35.03 -8.77
CA PHE A 135 -9.44 33.97 -8.85
C PHE A 135 -10.83 34.54 -9.17
N SER A 136 -11.56 33.85 -10.02
CA SER A 136 -12.99 34.05 -10.23
C SER A 136 -13.77 33.05 -9.35
N GLU A 137 -14.98 33.43 -8.93
CA GLU A 137 -15.91 32.53 -8.23
C GLU A 137 -17.20 32.37 -9.04
N ALA A 138 -17.74 31.16 -9.07
CA ALA A 138 -19.02 30.84 -9.69
C ALA A 138 -19.85 29.96 -8.75
N SER A 139 -21.14 30.25 -8.59
CA SER A 139 -22.06 29.40 -7.85
C SER A 139 -22.30 28.09 -8.59
N MET A 140 -22.24 26.97 -7.85
CA MET A 140 -22.50 25.64 -8.38
C MET A 140 -23.98 25.28 -8.17
N GLU A 141 -24.51 24.47 -9.05
CA GLU A 141 -25.88 23.92 -8.96
C GLU A 141 -25.85 22.60 -8.21
N ARG A 142 -26.74 22.46 -7.22
CA ARG A 142 -26.95 21.20 -6.50
C ARG A 142 -27.85 20.30 -7.33
N THR A 143 -27.31 19.14 -7.70
CA THR A 143 -28.05 18.08 -8.41
C THR A 143 -28.59 17.04 -7.42
N GLU A 144 -29.16 15.95 -7.93
CA GLU A 144 -29.60 14.83 -7.10
C GLU A 144 -28.44 14.22 -6.28
N LYS A 145 -28.77 13.50 -5.24
CA LYS A 145 -27.84 12.79 -4.35
C LYS A 145 -26.72 13.64 -3.71
N GLY A 146 -26.91 14.99 -3.69
CA GLY A 146 -25.99 15.91 -3.06
C GLY A 146 -24.71 16.19 -3.83
N VAL A 147 -24.69 15.95 -5.13
CA VAL A 147 -23.62 16.39 -6.03
C VAL A 147 -23.83 17.85 -6.40
N TRP A 148 -22.74 18.61 -6.42
CA TRP A 148 -22.69 19.99 -6.89
C TRP A 148 -21.96 20.04 -8.23
N GLN A 149 -22.50 20.77 -9.19
CA GLN A 149 -22.00 20.81 -10.56
C GLN A 149 -21.88 22.24 -11.08
N PHE A 150 -20.83 22.50 -11.88
CA PHE A 150 -20.68 23.70 -12.67
C PHE A 150 -19.94 23.40 -13.96
N THR A 151 -20.29 24.07 -15.07
CA THR A 151 -19.66 23.87 -16.38
C THR A 151 -18.99 25.17 -16.85
N LEU A 152 -17.68 25.13 -17.04
CA LEU A 152 -16.92 26.14 -17.74
C LEU A 152 -16.84 25.81 -19.24
N LYS A 153 -17.25 26.74 -20.11
CA LYS A 153 -17.16 26.58 -21.58
C LYS A 153 -15.78 27.00 -22.07
N GLY A 154 -15.24 26.26 -23.03
CA GLY A 154 -13.92 26.48 -23.63
C GLY A 154 -12.86 25.54 -23.09
N ASP A 155 -11.61 25.71 -23.57
CA ASP A 155 -10.46 24.93 -23.11
C ASP A 155 -9.97 25.48 -21.76
N HIS A 156 -10.04 24.64 -20.74
CA HIS A 156 -9.62 24.94 -19.37
C HIS A 156 -8.42 24.12 -18.92
N HIS A 157 -7.67 23.53 -19.84
CA HIS A 157 -6.40 22.86 -19.50
C HIS A 157 -5.48 23.80 -18.70
N LEU A 158 -4.90 23.30 -17.61
CA LEU A 158 -4.07 24.03 -16.64
C LEU A 158 -4.81 25.12 -15.84
N THR A 159 -6.13 25.18 -15.82
CA THR A 159 -6.88 26.03 -14.90
C THR A 159 -6.73 25.51 -13.47
N GLU A 160 -6.25 26.36 -12.57
CA GLU A 160 -6.24 26.07 -11.13
C GLU A 160 -7.64 26.25 -10.55
N TYR A 161 -8.04 25.37 -9.62
CA TYR A 161 -9.37 25.46 -9.00
C TYR A 161 -9.40 24.89 -7.58
N MET A 162 -10.41 25.34 -6.82
CA MET A 162 -10.78 24.85 -5.50
C MET A 162 -12.30 24.90 -5.34
N TYR A 163 -12.83 24.12 -4.41
CA TYR A 163 -14.21 24.24 -3.97
C TYR A 163 -14.28 25.10 -2.70
N LYS A 164 -15.29 25.98 -2.65
CA LYS A 164 -15.65 26.77 -1.48
C LYS A 164 -17.06 26.38 -1.06
N ALA A 165 -17.15 25.63 0.04
CA ALA A 165 -18.37 25.03 0.53
C ALA A 165 -18.86 25.70 1.82
N ASN A 166 -20.17 25.94 1.94
CA ASN A 166 -20.78 26.31 3.20
C ASN A 166 -21.28 25.04 3.89
N VAL A 167 -20.50 24.58 4.88
CA VAL A 167 -20.77 23.37 5.68
C VAL A 167 -20.81 23.78 7.15
N ASN A 168 -21.78 23.29 7.90
CA ASN A 168 -21.94 23.63 9.32
C ASN A 168 -22.04 25.14 9.59
N HIS A 169 -22.61 25.91 8.64
CA HIS A 169 -22.73 27.37 8.66
C HIS A 169 -21.39 28.14 8.53
N GLU A 170 -20.32 27.46 8.16
CA GLU A 170 -19.00 28.03 7.95
C GLU A 170 -18.55 27.82 6.49
N TRP A 171 -17.88 28.83 5.92
CA TRP A 171 -17.28 28.69 4.60
C TRP A 171 -15.90 28.05 4.72
N VAL A 172 -15.69 26.93 4.04
CA VAL A 172 -14.42 26.23 3.95
C VAL A 172 -13.93 26.18 2.51
N GLU A 173 -12.63 26.36 2.30
CA GLU A 173 -12.00 26.16 1.00
C GLU A 173 -11.22 24.84 1.02
N THR A 174 -11.29 24.08 -0.08
CA THR A 174 -10.60 22.81 -0.21
C THR A 174 -10.32 22.45 -1.66
N THR A 175 -9.32 21.60 -1.84
CA THR A 175 -9.03 20.94 -3.13
C THR A 175 -10.10 19.91 -3.47
N ASP A 176 -10.09 19.48 -4.72
CA ASP A 176 -10.97 18.40 -5.19
C ASP A 176 -10.44 17.04 -4.73
N PRO A 177 -11.24 16.21 -4.02
CA PRO A 177 -10.83 14.84 -3.69
C PRO A 177 -10.43 13.99 -4.91
N TYR A 178 -10.96 14.31 -6.09
CA TYR A 178 -10.67 13.64 -7.38
C TYR A 178 -9.65 14.39 -8.24
N ALA A 179 -8.86 15.31 -7.66
CA ALA A 179 -7.86 16.07 -8.41
C ALA A 179 -6.80 15.14 -9.03
N ARG A 180 -6.67 15.14 -10.36
CA ARG A 180 -5.71 14.33 -11.11
C ARG A 180 -4.33 14.98 -11.22
N SER A 181 -4.26 16.26 -10.92
CA SER A 181 -3.03 17.02 -10.74
C SER A 181 -3.28 18.17 -9.78
N VAL A 182 -2.21 18.61 -9.13
CA VAL A 182 -2.23 19.69 -8.17
C VAL A 182 -1.05 20.63 -8.43
N THR A 183 -1.16 21.87 -7.91
CA THR A 183 -0.02 22.80 -7.88
C THR A 183 1.01 22.29 -6.86
N ILE A 184 2.16 22.94 -6.84
CA ILE A 184 3.24 22.66 -5.89
C ILE A 184 2.68 22.57 -4.45
N ASN A 185 3.17 21.60 -3.67
CA ASN A 185 2.70 21.28 -2.31
C ASN A 185 1.20 20.93 -2.20
N GLY A 186 0.55 20.54 -3.28
CA GLY A 186 -0.85 20.14 -3.24
C GLY A 186 -1.84 21.26 -2.92
N GLU A 187 -1.45 22.55 -3.02
CA GLU A 187 -2.27 23.68 -2.54
C GLU A 187 -3.58 23.86 -3.31
N ARG A 188 -3.60 23.57 -4.61
CA ARG A 188 -4.76 23.76 -5.48
C ARG A 188 -4.86 22.62 -6.50
N SER A 189 -6.07 22.25 -6.84
CA SER A 189 -6.35 21.31 -7.91
C SER A 189 -6.12 21.96 -9.29
N VAL A 190 -5.70 21.17 -10.27
CA VAL A 190 -5.45 21.64 -11.64
C VAL A 190 -6.23 20.78 -12.63
N VAL A 191 -6.94 21.45 -13.57
CA VAL A 191 -7.61 20.80 -14.69
C VAL A 191 -6.56 20.30 -15.69
N ILE A 192 -6.57 19.01 -15.99
CA ILE A 192 -5.57 18.39 -16.88
C ILE A 192 -6.25 17.74 -18.09
N ASP A 193 -5.74 18.05 -19.27
CA ASP A 193 -5.88 17.21 -20.46
C ASP A 193 -4.86 16.06 -20.34
N LEU A 194 -5.34 14.89 -19.93
CA LEU A 194 -4.46 13.73 -19.69
C LEU A 194 -3.77 13.26 -20.98
N GLN A 195 -4.36 13.47 -22.16
CA GLN A 195 -3.72 13.11 -23.42
C GLN A 195 -2.43 13.90 -23.69
N LYS A 196 -2.35 15.15 -23.17
CA LYS A 196 -1.12 15.96 -23.26
C LYS A 196 -0.02 15.52 -22.30
N THR A 197 -0.30 14.57 -21.42
CA THR A 197 0.66 14.02 -20.47
C THR A 197 1.23 12.68 -20.91
N ASP A 198 0.79 12.15 -22.04
CA ASP A 198 1.23 10.86 -22.55
C ASP A 198 2.65 10.96 -23.13
N PRO A 199 3.58 10.12 -22.70
CA PRO A 199 4.89 10.03 -23.32
C PRO A 199 4.77 9.41 -24.72
N ASP A 200 5.81 9.58 -25.54
CA ASP A 200 5.87 9.03 -26.88
C ASP A 200 5.49 7.54 -26.91
N GLN A 201 4.65 7.16 -27.85
CA GLN A 201 4.19 5.77 -28.01
C GLN A 201 3.38 5.21 -26.82
N TRP A 202 2.79 6.04 -25.97
CA TRP A 202 2.00 5.61 -24.81
C TRP A 202 0.86 4.63 -25.15
N HIS A 203 0.24 4.79 -26.29
CA HIS A 203 -0.86 3.94 -26.76
C HIS A 203 -0.40 2.70 -27.55
N ARG A 204 0.91 2.46 -27.69
CA ARG A 204 1.44 1.23 -28.27
C ARG A 204 1.04 0.04 -27.40
N SER A 205 0.76 -1.11 -28.04
CA SER A 205 0.44 -2.35 -27.29
C SER A 205 1.53 -2.68 -26.27
N GLU A 206 1.12 -2.88 -25.04
CA GLU A 206 2.00 -3.22 -23.93
C GLU A 206 2.60 -4.62 -24.12
N LYS A 207 3.89 -4.78 -23.92
CA LYS A 207 4.52 -6.08 -23.76
C LYS A 207 4.36 -6.52 -22.29
N ARG A 208 3.14 -6.90 -21.91
CA ARG A 208 2.93 -7.46 -20.57
C ARG A 208 3.60 -8.82 -20.46
N MET A 209 4.23 -9.06 -19.32
CA MET A 209 4.79 -10.37 -19.00
C MET A 209 3.65 -11.40 -18.89
N ASN A 210 3.70 -12.44 -19.69
CA ASN A 210 2.68 -13.50 -19.66
C ASN A 210 3.03 -14.53 -18.57
N LEU A 211 2.67 -14.23 -17.33
CA LEU A 211 2.84 -15.15 -16.20
C LEU A 211 1.70 -16.18 -16.19
N ARG A 212 2.04 -17.44 -15.98
CA ARG A 212 1.07 -18.53 -15.87
C ARG A 212 0.37 -18.53 -14.52
N SER A 213 1.07 -18.08 -13.48
CA SER A 213 0.62 -18.05 -12.10
C SER A 213 1.24 -16.87 -11.36
N LYS A 214 0.59 -16.38 -10.30
CA LYS A 214 1.19 -15.41 -9.38
C LYS A 214 2.50 -15.90 -8.75
N THR A 215 2.67 -17.22 -8.58
CA THR A 215 3.90 -17.82 -8.06
C THR A 215 5.09 -17.73 -9.01
N ASP A 216 4.87 -17.35 -10.27
CA ASP A 216 5.94 -17.03 -11.23
C ASP A 216 6.54 -15.65 -10.96
N SER A 217 5.88 -14.81 -10.16
CA SER A 217 6.35 -13.48 -9.83
C SER A 217 7.49 -13.51 -8.83
N ILE A 218 8.42 -12.56 -8.98
CA ILE A 218 9.45 -12.17 -8.00
C ILE A 218 9.35 -10.66 -7.89
N ILE A 219 8.93 -10.16 -6.72
CA ILE A 219 8.67 -8.75 -6.48
C ILE A 219 9.91 -8.10 -5.84
N TYR A 220 10.30 -6.94 -6.34
CA TYR A 220 11.38 -6.12 -5.80
C TYR A 220 10.82 -4.77 -5.38
N GLU A 221 10.85 -4.49 -4.07
CA GLU A 221 10.36 -3.25 -3.49
C GLU A 221 11.38 -2.13 -3.67
N LEU A 222 10.91 -0.99 -4.12
CA LEU A 222 11.75 0.13 -4.52
C LEU A 222 11.14 1.47 -4.09
N HIS A 223 11.94 2.31 -3.42
CA HIS A 223 11.62 3.72 -3.20
C HIS A 223 12.24 4.59 -4.29
N VAL A 224 11.45 5.48 -4.91
CA VAL A 224 11.90 6.28 -6.07
C VAL A 224 13.18 7.06 -5.76
N ARG A 225 13.22 7.72 -4.59
CA ARG A 225 14.38 8.53 -4.20
C ARG A 225 15.58 7.67 -3.81
N ASP A 226 15.40 6.67 -2.96
CA ASP A 226 16.49 5.86 -2.41
C ASP A 226 17.34 5.20 -3.47
N PHE A 227 16.67 4.73 -4.54
CA PHE A 227 17.31 3.94 -5.58
C PHE A 227 18.36 4.69 -6.37
N THR A 228 18.18 6.01 -6.53
CA THR A 228 19.04 6.82 -7.43
C THR A 228 19.76 7.97 -6.75
N ILE A 229 19.38 8.34 -5.51
CA ILE A 229 19.89 9.57 -4.85
C ILE A 229 21.37 9.47 -4.44
N HIS A 230 21.94 8.26 -4.32
CA HIS A 230 23.33 8.07 -3.93
C HIS A 230 24.28 8.90 -4.82
N PRO A 231 25.24 9.64 -4.25
CA PRO A 231 26.13 10.53 -5.02
C PRO A 231 26.80 9.85 -6.19
N ASP A 232 27.25 8.59 -6.03
CA ASP A 232 27.93 7.79 -7.04
C ASP A 232 27.00 6.80 -7.77
N SER A 233 25.70 7.13 -7.91
CA SER A 233 24.78 6.32 -8.71
C SER A 233 25.00 6.46 -10.23
N GLY A 234 25.73 7.46 -10.67
CA GLY A 234 25.90 7.79 -12.10
C GLY A 234 24.64 8.33 -12.78
N VAL A 235 23.53 8.45 -12.04
CA VAL A 235 22.24 8.96 -12.51
C VAL A 235 22.25 10.49 -12.53
N ARG A 236 21.69 11.09 -13.57
CA ARG A 236 21.58 12.55 -13.72
C ARG A 236 20.44 13.11 -12.87
N HIS A 237 19.23 12.50 -12.99
CA HIS A 237 18.04 12.94 -12.27
C HIS A 237 17.88 12.16 -10.95
N LYS A 238 18.84 12.36 -10.04
CA LYS A 238 18.89 11.66 -8.76
C LYS A 238 17.61 11.87 -7.92
N GLY A 239 17.06 10.79 -7.38
CA GLY A 239 15.87 10.84 -6.53
C GLY A 239 14.56 11.17 -7.26
N LYS A 240 14.54 11.15 -8.60
CA LYS A 240 13.40 11.54 -9.43
C LYS A 240 12.88 10.35 -10.27
N TYR A 241 11.62 10.44 -10.73
CA TYR A 241 11.03 9.45 -11.64
C TYR A 241 11.94 9.17 -12.84
N LEU A 242 12.41 10.22 -13.51
CA LEU A 242 13.27 10.10 -14.68
C LEU A 242 14.63 9.46 -14.37
N GLY A 243 15.11 9.56 -13.12
CA GLY A 243 16.38 8.94 -12.73
C GLY A 243 16.38 7.42 -12.88
N ILE A 244 15.23 6.77 -12.63
CA ILE A 244 15.10 5.32 -12.77
C ILE A 244 15.02 4.91 -14.26
N THR A 245 14.69 5.83 -15.16
CA THR A 245 14.59 5.54 -16.61
C THR A 245 15.94 5.59 -17.34
N GLU A 246 16.98 6.12 -16.70
CA GLU A 246 18.28 6.34 -17.33
C GLU A 246 19.04 5.03 -17.56
N ARG A 247 19.64 4.92 -18.77
CA ARG A 247 20.40 3.77 -19.20
C ARG A 247 21.91 4.02 -19.10
N ASN A 248 22.68 2.94 -19.03
CA ASN A 248 24.13 2.93 -19.01
C ASN A 248 24.72 3.71 -17.82
N THR A 249 23.96 3.84 -16.73
CA THR A 249 24.43 4.47 -15.51
C THR A 249 25.43 3.57 -14.78
N LYS A 250 26.47 4.17 -14.22
CA LYS A 250 27.57 3.45 -13.56
C LYS A 250 28.14 4.28 -12.43
N THR A 251 28.69 3.60 -11.41
CA THR A 251 29.56 4.24 -10.44
C THR A 251 30.82 4.80 -11.09
N SER A 252 31.56 5.64 -10.37
CA SER A 252 32.87 6.16 -10.79
C SER A 252 33.90 5.06 -11.11
N THR A 253 33.70 3.88 -10.52
CA THR A 253 34.55 2.69 -10.73
C THR A 253 34.07 1.79 -11.89
N GLY A 254 32.90 2.12 -12.48
CA GLY A 254 32.33 1.39 -13.62
C GLY A 254 31.33 0.29 -13.27
N MET A 255 30.92 0.16 -12.00
CA MET A 255 29.85 -0.75 -11.60
C MET A 255 28.50 -0.27 -12.16
N MET A 256 27.75 -1.16 -12.79
CA MET A 256 26.42 -0.91 -13.33
C MET A 256 25.42 -0.56 -12.22
N THR A 257 24.61 0.46 -12.44
CA THR A 257 23.61 0.98 -11.49
C THR A 257 22.25 1.16 -12.16
N GLY A 258 21.27 1.67 -11.43
CA GLY A 258 19.98 2.12 -11.98
C GLY A 258 19.22 1.04 -12.73
N LEU A 259 18.58 1.42 -13.84
CA LEU A 259 17.70 0.54 -14.62
C LEU A 259 18.40 -0.72 -15.14
N ASP A 260 19.63 -0.59 -15.62
CA ASP A 260 20.37 -1.73 -16.18
C ASP A 260 20.72 -2.75 -15.08
N TYR A 261 21.05 -2.29 -13.88
CA TYR A 261 21.20 -3.16 -12.72
C TYR A 261 19.88 -3.88 -12.38
N LEU A 262 18.80 -3.13 -12.27
CA LEU A 262 17.48 -3.66 -11.92
C LEU A 262 17.05 -4.76 -12.92
N THR A 263 17.20 -4.53 -14.21
CA THR A 263 16.88 -5.52 -15.25
C THR A 263 17.79 -6.73 -15.23
N SER A 264 19.03 -6.59 -14.77
CA SER A 264 19.98 -7.70 -14.66
C SER A 264 19.67 -8.69 -13.53
N LEU A 265 18.86 -8.30 -12.54
CA LEU A 265 18.53 -9.15 -11.39
C LEU A 265 17.68 -10.38 -11.77
N GLY A 266 16.90 -10.30 -12.86
CA GLY A 266 15.98 -11.36 -13.28
C GLY A 266 14.66 -11.40 -12.52
N ILE A 267 14.35 -10.34 -11.76
CA ILE A 267 13.04 -10.11 -11.13
C ILE A 267 11.96 -9.88 -12.18
N THR A 268 10.69 -9.97 -11.78
CA THR A 268 9.55 -9.83 -12.69
C THR A 268 8.72 -8.58 -12.43
N HIS A 269 8.66 -8.13 -11.18
CA HIS A 269 7.87 -6.99 -10.76
C HIS A 269 8.70 -6.02 -9.95
N VAL A 270 8.45 -4.73 -10.16
CA VAL A 270 8.89 -3.65 -9.28
C VAL A 270 7.68 -3.12 -8.54
N GLN A 271 7.71 -3.19 -7.21
CA GLN A 271 6.76 -2.49 -6.37
C GLN A 271 7.33 -1.13 -6.03
N LEU A 272 6.71 -0.08 -6.52
CA LEU A 272 7.05 1.30 -6.14
C LEU A 272 6.37 1.63 -4.82
N MET A 273 7.15 2.04 -3.81
CA MET A 273 6.62 2.67 -2.60
C MET A 273 5.78 3.90 -2.99
N PRO A 274 4.97 4.49 -2.08
CA PRO A 274 3.93 5.43 -2.48
C PRO A 274 4.38 6.51 -3.46
N VAL A 275 3.65 6.63 -4.56
CA VAL A 275 3.85 7.65 -5.61
C VAL A 275 2.67 8.60 -5.74
N ALA A 276 1.59 8.40 -4.99
CA ALA A 276 0.52 9.37 -4.84
C ALA A 276 1.00 10.55 -3.99
N ASP A 277 0.44 11.72 -4.23
CA ASP A 277 0.83 12.98 -3.59
C ASP A 277 0.65 12.92 -2.06
N PHE A 278 1.70 13.24 -1.31
CA PHE A 278 1.76 13.19 0.14
C PHE A 278 2.26 14.51 0.74
N GLY A 279 1.85 14.83 1.99
CA GLY A 279 1.97 16.16 2.56
C GLY A 279 3.25 16.45 3.35
N SER A 280 4.12 15.46 3.57
CA SER A 280 5.25 15.58 4.52
C SER A 280 6.55 16.12 3.92
N VAL A 281 6.59 16.40 2.61
CA VAL A 281 7.76 16.95 1.91
C VAL A 281 7.40 18.25 1.22
N ASP A 282 8.16 19.32 1.48
CA ASP A 282 8.05 20.58 0.75
C ASP A 282 8.65 20.44 -0.66
N GLU A 283 7.80 20.38 -1.67
CA GLU A 283 8.19 20.24 -3.07
C GLU A 283 9.06 21.40 -3.60
N THR A 284 9.09 22.55 -2.91
CA THR A 284 9.98 23.66 -3.26
C THR A 284 11.43 23.40 -2.85
N LYS A 285 11.63 22.46 -1.91
CA LYS A 285 12.95 22.11 -1.35
C LYS A 285 13.06 20.58 -1.15
N PRO A 286 12.80 19.78 -2.18
CA PRO A 286 12.68 18.34 -2.05
C PRO A 286 13.94 17.66 -1.51
N ASP A 287 15.11 18.28 -1.72
CA ASP A 287 16.40 17.72 -1.26
C ASP A 287 16.67 17.94 0.23
N SER A 288 15.90 18.81 0.90
CA SER A 288 16.06 19.13 2.32
C SER A 288 15.23 18.23 3.25
N GLN A 289 14.31 17.46 2.71
CA GLN A 289 13.36 16.63 3.45
C GLN A 289 13.27 15.25 2.82
N TYR A 290 12.86 14.28 3.62
CA TYR A 290 12.68 12.90 3.19
C TYR A 290 11.44 12.29 3.85
N ASN A 291 10.67 11.55 3.09
CA ASN A 291 9.62 10.69 3.62
C ASN A 291 9.43 9.47 2.70
N TRP A 292 8.93 8.35 3.25
CA TRP A 292 8.55 7.18 2.45
C TRP A 292 7.29 7.41 1.61
N GLY A 293 6.44 8.40 1.98
CA GLY A 293 5.23 8.76 1.25
C GLY A 293 3.93 8.18 1.82
N TYR A 294 3.93 7.66 3.04
CA TYR A 294 2.71 7.15 3.70
C TYR A 294 1.92 8.24 4.44
N ASP A 295 1.93 9.47 3.91
CA ASP A 295 1.19 10.63 4.41
C ASP A 295 0.25 11.18 3.31
N PRO A 296 -0.76 10.42 2.81
CA PRO A 296 -1.49 10.72 1.59
C PRO A 296 -2.37 11.96 1.72
N VAL A 297 -2.36 12.80 0.68
CA VAL A 297 -3.19 14.01 0.55
C VAL A 297 -4.07 13.92 -0.71
N HIS A 298 -3.48 13.67 -1.88
CA HIS A 298 -4.20 13.57 -3.15
C HIS A 298 -4.03 12.21 -3.81
N PHE A 299 -5.08 11.42 -3.82
CA PHE A 299 -5.06 10.00 -4.21
C PHE A 299 -5.03 9.75 -5.72
N PHE A 300 -5.30 10.76 -6.54
CA PHE A 300 -5.31 10.68 -8.01
C PHE A 300 -4.14 11.43 -8.64
N ALA A 301 -3.39 12.22 -7.88
CA ALA A 301 -2.25 12.97 -8.37
C ALA A 301 -0.93 12.28 -7.98
N PRO A 302 0.08 12.22 -8.88
CA PRO A 302 1.41 11.77 -8.50
C PRO A 302 2.14 12.76 -7.60
N GLU A 303 3.07 12.25 -6.79
CA GLU A 303 3.95 13.03 -5.93
C GLU A 303 4.86 13.97 -6.73
N GLY A 304 4.87 15.24 -6.35
CA GLY A 304 5.63 16.27 -7.07
C GLY A 304 7.11 16.31 -6.71
N SER A 305 7.50 15.92 -5.49
CA SER A 305 8.92 15.92 -5.10
C SER A 305 9.76 14.94 -5.93
N TYR A 306 9.12 13.94 -6.55
CA TYR A 306 9.78 13.01 -7.48
C TYR A 306 9.82 13.51 -8.92
N ALA A 307 9.13 14.60 -9.27
CA ALA A 307 9.23 15.21 -10.58
C ALA A 307 10.48 16.10 -10.69
N THR A 308 11.01 16.27 -11.90
CA THR A 308 12.14 17.17 -12.15
C THR A 308 11.74 18.65 -12.05
N ASP A 309 10.48 18.97 -12.34
CA ASP A 309 9.88 20.29 -12.15
C ASP A 309 8.52 20.15 -11.43
N PRO A 310 8.51 20.22 -10.10
CA PRO A 310 7.26 20.12 -9.32
C PRO A 310 6.32 21.32 -9.49
N SER A 311 6.84 22.47 -9.99
CA SER A 311 6.03 23.65 -10.23
C SER A 311 5.12 23.55 -11.45
N HIS A 312 5.46 22.63 -12.39
CA HIS A 312 4.69 22.39 -13.59
C HIS A 312 3.75 21.19 -13.43
N PRO A 313 2.43 21.36 -13.39
CA PRO A 313 1.48 20.30 -13.01
C PRO A 313 1.49 19.06 -13.93
N ILE A 314 2.01 19.18 -15.17
CA ILE A 314 2.13 18.05 -16.11
C ILE A 314 3.32 17.15 -15.78
N SER A 315 4.43 17.73 -15.29
CA SER A 315 5.71 17.00 -15.14
C SER A 315 5.55 15.74 -14.29
N ARG A 316 4.90 15.82 -13.12
CA ARG A 316 4.67 14.68 -12.22
C ARG A 316 3.94 13.52 -12.90
N ILE A 317 2.94 13.82 -13.76
CA ILE A 317 2.17 12.81 -14.48
C ILE A 317 3.00 12.20 -15.61
N GLN A 318 3.60 13.04 -16.46
CA GLN A 318 4.35 12.59 -17.62
C GLN A 318 5.58 11.78 -17.25
N GLU A 319 6.29 12.21 -16.20
CA GLU A 319 7.49 11.53 -15.72
C GLU A 319 7.16 10.17 -15.08
N LEU A 320 6.08 10.07 -14.29
CA LEU A 320 5.65 8.78 -13.74
C LEU A 320 5.17 7.83 -14.84
N LYS A 321 4.41 8.32 -15.83
CA LYS A 321 4.04 7.52 -17.02
C LYS A 321 5.29 7.02 -17.75
N THR A 322 6.30 7.88 -17.91
CA THR A 322 7.58 7.53 -18.55
C THR A 322 8.31 6.45 -17.76
N LEU A 323 8.36 6.56 -16.43
CA LEU A 323 8.95 5.55 -15.56
C LEU A 323 8.26 4.20 -15.73
N ILE A 324 6.92 4.16 -15.58
CA ILE A 324 6.14 2.91 -15.68
C ILE A 324 6.38 2.28 -17.06
N ARG A 325 6.27 3.07 -18.13
CA ARG A 325 6.50 2.57 -19.49
C ARG A 325 7.90 2.02 -19.68
N THR A 326 8.91 2.72 -19.13
CA THR A 326 10.31 2.28 -19.23
C THR A 326 10.52 0.93 -18.53
N LEU A 327 9.96 0.74 -17.34
CA LEU A 327 10.03 -0.55 -16.63
C LEU A 327 9.36 -1.66 -17.44
N GLN A 328 8.15 -1.44 -17.96
CA GLN A 328 7.40 -2.41 -18.74
C GLN A 328 8.10 -2.76 -20.07
N ASP A 329 8.66 -1.79 -20.78
CA ASP A 329 9.44 -2.02 -22.03
C ASP A 329 10.71 -2.85 -21.77
N ASN A 330 11.17 -2.90 -20.52
CA ASN A 330 12.30 -3.72 -20.06
C ASN A 330 11.88 -5.05 -19.41
N GLY A 331 10.60 -5.43 -19.55
CA GLY A 331 10.08 -6.71 -19.07
C GLY A 331 9.79 -6.73 -17.56
N LEU A 332 9.64 -5.58 -16.93
CA LEU A 332 9.32 -5.44 -15.50
C LEU A 332 7.89 -4.92 -15.35
N SER A 333 7.03 -5.70 -14.73
CA SER A 333 5.67 -5.26 -14.35
C SER A 333 5.75 -4.30 -13.16
N VAL A 334 4.79 -3.36 -13.07
CA VAL A 334 4.79 -2.32 -12.05
C VAL A 334 3.61 -2.48 -11.10
N ILE A 335 3.91 -2.59 -9.81
CA ILE A 335 2.94 -2.59 -8.71
C ILE A 335 3.04 -1.23 -8.00
N LEU A 336 1.92 -0.55 -7.80
CA LEU A 336 1.88 0.66 -6.99
C LEU A 336 1.47 0.34 -5.55
N ASP A 337 2.19 0.96 -4.62
CA ASP A 337 1.79 0.99 -3.22
C ASP A 337 0.72 2.06 -3.02
N VAL A 338 -0.45 1.66 -2.51
CA VAL A 338 -1.61 2.55 -2.33
C VAL A 338 -2.03 2.64 -0.87
N VAL A 339 -2.17 3.87 -0.39
CA VAL A 339 -2.42 4.19 1.01
C VAL A 339 -3.85 4.73 1.15
N PHE A 340 -4.86 3.86 1.18
CA PHE A 340 -6.27 4.25 1.33
C PHE A 340 -6.78 4.14 2.77
N ASN A 341 -5.97 3.69 3.68
CA ASN A 341 -6.37 3.39 5.06
C ASN A 341 -6.48 4.63 5.95
N HIS A 342 -5.87 5.76 5.58
CA HIS A 342 -5.90 7.03 6.32
C HIS A 342 -5.62 8.22 5.40
N VAL A 343 -5.67 9.43 5.96
CA VAL A 343 -5.16 10.68 5.36
C VAL A 343 -4.13 11.32 6.29
N TYR A 344 -3.24 12.14 5.73
CA TYR A 344 -2.17 12.78 6.49
C TYR A 344 -2.68 13.59 7.68
N ILE A 345 -3.53 14.60 7.44
CA ILE A 345 -4.16 15.41 8.49
C ILE A 345 -5.67 15.39 8.28
N LEU A 346 -6.41 14.78 9.23
CA LEU A 346 -7.84 14.58 9.13
C LEU A 346 -8.60 15.87 8.86
N GLU A 347 -8.38 16.88 9.71
CA GLU A 347 -9.12 18.15 9.72
C GLU A 347 -8.83 19.00 8.47
N GLU A 348 -7.65 18.82 7.87
CA GLU A 348 -7.25 19.54 6.64
C GLU A 348 -7.71 18.82 5.37
N SER A 349 -8.12 17.55 5.47
CA SER A 349 -8.51 16.77 4.32
C SER A 349 -9.74 17.33 3.61
N SER A 350 -9.74 17.22 2.28
CA SER A 350 -10.90 17.59 1.46
C SER A 350 -12.15 16.79 1.84
N PHE A 351 -11.98 15.60 2.34
CA PHE A 351 -13.07 14.72 2.79
C PHE A 351 -13.80 15.29 4.00
N GLU A 352 -13.05 15.64 5.05
CA GLU A 352 -13.64 16.16 6.30
C GLU A 352 -14.21 17.58 6.11
N LYS A 353 -13.57 18.41 5.26
CA LYS A 353 -14.09 19.73 4.91
C LYS A 353 -15.40 19.68 4.11
N LEU A 354 -15.57 18.70 3.21
CA LEU A 354 -16.77 18.59 2.37
C LEU A 354 -17.91 17.82 3.03
N VAL A 355 -17.61 16.74 3.76
CA VAL A 355 -18.63 15.90 4.42
C VAL A 355 -18.10 15.43 5.78
N PRO A 356 -18.12 16.31 6.79
CA PRO A 356 -17.58 16.02 8.12
C PRO A 356 -18.16 14.74 8.71
N GLY A 357 -17.29 13.87 9.21
CA GLY A 357 -17.65 12.63 9.89
C GLY A 357 -18.10 11.47 8.99
N TYR A 358 -18.02 11.60 7.64
CA TYR A 358 -18.45 10.54 6.74
C TYR A 358 -17.31 9.58 6.32
N TYR A 359 -16.17 10.10 5.90
CA TYR A 359 -15.13 9.28 5.28
C TYR A 359 -14.31 8.45 6.26
N PHE A 360 -14.33 8.82 7.55
CA PHE A 360 -13.52 8.19 8.58
C PHE A 360 -14.39 7.51 9.66
N ARG A 361 -13.78 6.57 10.39
CA ARG A 361 -14.43 5.92 11.54
C ARG A 361 -14.31 6.78 12.77
N TYR A 362 -15.37 6.79 13.57
CA TYR A 362 -15.45 7.51 14.84
C TYR A 362 -15.95 6.57 15.94
N ASP A 363 -15.45 6.76 17.15
CA ASP A 363 -15.93 6.07 18.34
C ASP A 363 -17.29 6.61 18.80
N ALA A 364 -17.85 6.00 19.85
CA ALA A 364 -19.12 6.44 20.44
C ALA A 364 -19.06 7.84 21.09
N GLY A 365 -17.87 8.33 21.39
CA GLY A 365 -17.60 9.67 21.90
C GLY A 365 -17.48 10.74 20.81
N GLY A 366 -17.47 10.33 19.53
CA GLY A 366 -17.28 11.21 18.39
C GLY A 366 -15.80 11.56 18.11
N ASN A 367 -14.85 10.78 18.65
CA ASN A 367 -13.45 10.94 18.34
C ASN A 367 -13.05 10.06 17.14
N PRO A 368 -12.12 10.49 16.29
CA PRO A 368 -11.59 9.63 15.23
C PRO A 368 -10.98 8.34 15.79
N VAL A 369 -11.29 7.20 15.17
CA VAL A 369 -10.62 5.93 15.47
C VAL A 369 -9.22 5.94 14.88
N ASN A 370 -8.26 5.37 15.60
CA ASN A 370 -6.85 5.37 15.26
C ASN A 370 -6.25 3.95 15.30
N GLY A 371 -6.85 3.02 14.58
CA GLY A 371 -6.32 1.66 14.39
C GLY A 371 -5.06 1.65 13.53
N THR A 372 -4.92 2.60 12.61
CA THR A 372 -3.72 2.82 11.79
C THR A 372 -2.51 3.28 12.62
N GLY A 373 -2.73 3.91 13.77
CA GLY A 373 -1.67 4.51 14.58
C GLY A 373 -1.22 5.90 14.11
N VAL A 374 -1.82 6.44 13.03
CA VAL A 374 -1.46 7.74 12.43
C VAL A 374 -2.58 8.77 12.48
N GLY A 375 -3.58 8.57 13.36
CA GLY A 375 -4.56 9.59 13.72
C GLY A 375 -5.97 9.37 13.19
N ASN A 376 -6.16 8.55 12.15
CA ASN A 376 -7.47 8.31 11.57
C ASN A 376 -7.55 6.98 10.80
N ASP A 377 -8.76 6.42 10.71
CA ASP A 377 -9.06 5.19 9.97
C ASP A 377 -10.16 5.47 8.93
N THR A 378 -9.90 5.15 7.67
CA THR A 378 -10.87 5.27 6.58
C THR A 378 -12.03 4.27 6.75
N ALA A 379 -13.26 4.73 6.59
CA ALA A 379 -14.49 3.91 6.68
C ALA A 379 -14.84 3.31 5.30
N SER A 380 -14.06 2.35 4.84
CA SER A 380 -14.20 1.74 3.50
C SER A 380 -15.55 1.04 3.28
N GLU A 381 -16.23 0.63 4.35
CA GLU A 381 -17.56 0.03 4.34
C GLU A 381 -18.66 0.97 3.84
N ARG A 382 -18.44 2.30 3.84
CA ARG A 382 -19.40 3.28 3.35
C ARG A 382 -19.34 3.40 1.83
N LYS A 383 -20.51 3.52 1.21
CA LYS A 383 -20.64 3.41 -0.25
C LYS A 383 -19.84 4.43 -1.05
N MET A 384 -19.80 5.71 -0.61
CA MET A 384 -19.01 6.73 -1.32
C MET A 384 -17.51 6.61 -1.06
N VAL A 385 -17.10 6.07 0.10
CA VAL A 385 -15.68 5.76 0.39
C VAL A 385 -15.24 4.58 -0.47
N ARG A 386 -16.01 3.51 -0.52
CA ARG A 386 -15.79 2.35 -1.40
C ARG A 386 -15.68 2.78 -2.86
N LYS A 387 -16.64 3.62 -3.32
CA LYS A 387 -16.59 4.19 -4.68
C LYS A 387 -15.30 4.95 -4.92
N PHE A 388 -14.89 5.82 -3.99
CA PHE A 388 -13.66 6.61 -4.11
C PHE A 388 -12.43 5.71 -4.27
N ILE A 389 -12.29 4.69 -3.43
CA ILE A 389 -11.17 3.72 -3.51
C ILE A 389 -11.17 3.01 -4.87
N ILE A 390 -12.33 2.51 -5.31
CA ILE A 390 -12.43 1.79 -6.60
C ILE A 390 -12.15 2.73 -7.78
N ASP A 391 -12.68 3.95 -7.76
CA ASP A 391 -12.44 4.96 -8.81
C ASP A 391 -10.95 5.31 -8.92
N ALA A 392 -10.26 5.46 -7.78
CA ALA A 392 -8.82 5.74 -7.76
C ALA A 392 -8.02 4.57 -8.35
N LEU A 393 -8.32 3.34 -7.94
CA LEU A 393 -7.66 2.14 -8.49
C LEU A 393 -7.90 1.99 -10.00
N LEU A 394 -9.13 2.22 -10.46
CA LEU A 394 -9.46 2.18 -11.90
C LEU A 394 -8.75 3.29 -12.67
N TYR A 395 -8.61 4.48 -12.08
CA TYR A 395 -7.85 5.57 -12.68
C TYR A 395 -6.36 5.21 -12.84
N TRP A 396 -5.70 4.72 -11.79
CA TRP A 396 -4.31 4.28 -11.87
C TRP A 396 -4.11 3.14 -12.88
N LEU A 397 -5.05 2.17 -12.92
CA LEU A 397 -4.99 1.08 -13.88
C LEU A 397 -5.12 1.57 -15.34
N ASN A 398 -6.10 2.43 -15.61
CA ASN A 398 -6.39 2.86 -16.98
C ASN A 398 -5.42 3.92 -17.48
N GLU A 399 -5.11 4.90 -16.64
CA GLU A 399 -4.31 6.07 -17.02
C GLU A 399 -2.81 5.78 -16.99
N TYR A 400 -2.32 5.07 -15.95
CA TYR A 400 -0.90 4.74 -15.79
C TYR A 400 -0.56 3.32 -16.22
N LYS A 401 -1.56 2.51 -16.56
CA LYS A 401 -1.39 1.14 -17.08
C LYS A 401 -0.57 0.22 -16.17
N VAL A 402 -0.71 0.40 -14.86
CA VAL A 402 -0.02 -0.40 -13.86
C VAL A 402 -0.45 -1.86 -13.88
N ASP A 403 0.41 -2.75 -13.41
CA ASP A 403 0.20 -4.20 -13.43
C ASP A 403 -0.30 -4.76 -12.09
N GLY A 404 -0.33 -3.94 -11.04
CA GLY A 404 -0.79 -4.37 -9.72
C GLY A 404 -0.85 -3.26 -8.68
N PHE A 405 -1.39 -3.64 -7.50
CA PHE A 405 -1.50 -2.77 -6.33
C PHE A 405 -1.10 -3.52 -5.05
N ARG A 406 -0.29 -2.85 -4.21
CA ARG A 406 -0.04 -3.22 -2.82
C ARG A 406 -0.86 -2.30 -1.92
N PHE A 407 -1.70 -2.88 -1.08
CA PHE A 407 -2.53 -2.12 -0.15
C PHE A 407 -1.83 -2.02 1.20
N ASP A 408 -1.42 -0.80 1.54
CA ASP A 408 -0.92 -0.45 2.86
C ASP A 408 -1.99 -0.70 3.92
N LEU A 409 -1.62 -1.31 5.05
CA LEU A 409 -2.53 -1.65 6.16
C LEU A 409 -3.90 -2.15 5.70
N MET A 410 -3.91 -3.12 4.76
CA MET A 410 -5.12 -3.63 4.12
C MET A 410 -6.19 -4.10 5.14
N GLY A 411 -5.77 -4.53 6.33
CA GLY A 411 -6.66 -4.94 7.42
C GLY A 411 -7.57 -3.84 7.97
N ILE A 412 -7.34 -2.58 7.65
CA ILE A 412 -8.25 -1.46 7.94
C ILE A 412 -9.48 -1.51 7.03
N HIS A 413 -9.36 -2.03 5.82
CA HIS A 413 -10.46 -2.07 4.85
C HIS A 413 -11.40 -3.25 5.12
N ASP A 414 -12.64 -3.12 4.64
CA ASP A 414 -13.62 -4.19 4.70
C ASP A 414 -13.49 -5.17 3.52
N VAL A 415 -13.82 -6.45 3.78
CA VAL A 415 -13.75 -7.55 2.82
C VAL A 415 -14.60 -7.28 1.57
N GLU A 416 -15.77 -6.65 1.72
CA GLU A 416 -16.68 -6.38 0.59
C GLU A 416 -16.04 -5.38 -0.37
N THR A 417 -15.48 -4.27 0.14
CA THR A 417 -14.77 -3.27 -0.67
C THR A 417 -13.61 -3.89 -1.41
N MET A 418 -12.81 -4.71 -0.75
CA MET A 418 -11.67 -5.37 -1.38
C MET A 418 -12.11 -6.33 -2.49
N ASN A 419 -13.13 -7.15 -2.26
CA ASN A 419 -13.65 -8.06 -3.29
C ASN A 419 -14.25 -7.30 -4.49
N MET A 420 -15.01 -6.21 -4.25
CA MET A 420 -15.55 -5.39 -5.33
C MET A 420 -14.43 -4.71 -6.14
N ALA A 421 -13.38 -4.21 -5.48
CA ALA A 421 -12.21 -3.65 -6.14
C ALA A 421 -11.53 -4.72 -7.03
N ALA A 422 -11.25 -5.91 -6.49
CA ALA A 422 -10.65 -7.00 -7.25
C ALA A 422 -11.50 -7.38 -8.47
N GLN A 423 -12.82 -7.51 -8.32
CA GLN A 423 -13.73 -7.85 -9.41
C GLN A 423 -13.67 -6.80 -10.53
N LYS A 424 -13.72 -5.51 -10.18
CA LYS A 424 -13.66 -4.42 -11.17
C LYS A 424 -12.32 -4.36 -11.89
N LEU A 425 -11.23 -4.45 -11.15
CA LEU A 425 -9.87 -4.43 -11.72
C LEU A 425 -9.63 -5.64 -12.64
N LYS A 426 -10.01 -6.84 -12.23
CA LYS A 426 -9.84 -8.07 -13.04
C LYS A 426 -10.73 -8.09 -14.28
N SER A 427 -11.86 -7.40 -14.27
CA SER A 427 -12.70 -7.27 -15.48
C SER A 427 -11.99 -6.49 -16.59
N LEU A 428 -11.07 -5.58 -16.25
CA LEU A 428 -10.27 -4.79 -17.19
C LEU A 428 -8.88 -5.42 -17.45
N ASN A 429 -8.26 -5.97 -16.42
CA ASN A 429 -6.97 -6.66 -16.51
C ASN A 429 -7.01 -7.96 -15.69
N PRO A 430 -7.33 -9.11 -16.33
CA PRO A 430 -7.40 -10.40 -15.63
C PRO A 430 -6.09 -10.82 -14.96
N GLY A 431 -4.95 -10.30 -15.43
CA GLY A 431 -3.61 -10.58 -14.89
C GLY A 431 -3.16 -9.64 -13.77
N ILE A 432 -4.01 -8.73 -13.31
CA ILE A 432 -3.62 -7.75 -12.29
C ILE A 432 -3.16 -8.40 -10.99
N PHE A 433 -2.04 -7.92 -10.45
CA PHE A 433 -1.47 -8.43 -9.21
C PHE A 433 -1.97 -7.62 -8.01
N LEU A 434 -2.68 -8.26 -7.09
CA LEU A 434 -3.19 -7.62 -5.87
C LEU A 434 -2.55 -8.26 -4.65
N LEU A 435 -1.95 -7.43 -3.78
CA LEU A 435 -1.37 -7.86 -2.52
C LEU A 435 -1.57 -6.79 -1.45
N GLY A 436 -1.41 -7.15 -0.18
CA GLY A 436 -1.54 -6.17 0.89
C GLY A 436 -1.15 -6.69 2.26
N GLU A 437 -1.07 -5.76 3.19
CA GLU A 437 -0.80 -6.02 4.60
C GLU A 437 -2.09 -6.31 5.36
N GLY A 438 -2.35 -7.60 5.56
CA GLY A 438 -3.55 -8.07 6.25
C GLY A 438 -3.39 -8.11 7.77
N TRP A 439 -2.79 -7.09 8.38
CA TRP A 439 -2.62 -7.01 9.84
C TRP A 439 -3.97 -6.80 10.53
N ASP A 440 -4.19 -7.48 11.65
CA ASP A 440 -5.39 -7.26 12.49
C ASP A 440 -5.13 -6.07 13.42
N LEU A 441 -5.56 -4.90 12.97
CA LEU A 441 -5.40 -3.63 13.66
C LEU A 441 -6.66 -3.30 14.48
N ASN A 442 -6.49 -2.53 15.56
CA ASN A 442 -7.59 -2.17 16.46
C ASN A 442 -8.46 -1.05 15.86
N THR A 443 -9.13 -1.35 14.75
CA THR A 443 -10.11 -0.45 14.13
C THR A 443 -11.54 -0.77 14.55
N ASN A 444 -12.44 0.20 14.41
CA ASN A 444 -13.84 0.07 14.82
C ASN A 444 -14.72 -0.58 13.73
N LEU A 445 -14.23 -1.68 13.17
CA LEU A 445 -14.91 -2.57 12.24
C LEU A 445 -14.97 -3.97 12.85
N GLU A 446 -16.10 -4.68 12.69
CA GLU A 446 -16.22 -6.06 13.18
C GLU A 446 -15.11 -6.96 12.63
N PRO A 447 -14.48 -7.82 13.46
CA PRO A 447 -13.31 -8.60 13.06
C PRO A 447 -13.51 -9.47 11.81
N ASP A 448 -14.69 -10.05 11.64
CA ASP A 448 -15.06 -10.90 10.49
C ASP A 448 -15.25 -10.11 9.19
N LYS A 449 -15.39 -8.79 9.28
CA LYS A 449 -15.50 -7.88 8.14
C LYS A 449 -14.16 -7.29 7.70
N ARG A 450 -13.08 -7.42 8.49
CA ARG A 450 -11.76 -6.85 8.20
C ARG A 450 -11.02 -7.67 7.15
N ALA A 451 -10.33 -7.01 6.24
CA ALA A 451 -9.51 -7.66 5.20
C ALA A 451 -8.14 -8.11 5.74
N THR A 452 -8.16 -8.95 6.78
CA THR A 452 -6.97 -9.43 7.49
C THR A 452 -6.48 -10.79 6.96
N LEU A 453 -5.33 -11.24 7.46
CA LEU A 453 -4.82 -12.61 7.22
C LEU A 453 -5.83 -13.69 7.63
N ALA A 454 -6.65 -13.44 8.67
CA ALA A 454 -7.71 -14.37 9.08
C ALA A 454 -8.83 -14.48 8.03
N SER A 455 -9.05 -13.44 7.24
CA SER A 455 -10.04 -13.39 6.17
C SER A 455 -9.46 -13.78 4.79
N ALA A 456 -8.22 -14.27 4.70
CA ALA A 456 -7.55 -14.54 3.43
C ALA A 456 -8.33 -15.50 2.51
N LYS A 457 -9.05 -16.49 3.07
CA LYS A 457 -9.89 -17.41 2.30
C LYS A 457 -11.11 -16.73 1.68
N ALA A 458 -11.59 -15.62 2.26
CA ALA A 458 -12.67 -14.80 1.71
C ALA A 458 -12.15 -13.77 0.68
N LEU A 459 -10.85 -13.64 0.51
CA LEU A 459 -10.17 -12.73 -0.39
C LEU A 459 -9.24 -13.48 -1.37
N PRO A 460 -9.77 -14.38 -2.22
CA PRO A 460 -8.96 -15.32 -3.02
C PRO A 460 -8.09 -14.61 -4.07
N ASP A 461 -8.41 -13.39 -4.44
CA ASP A 461 -7.71 -12.61 -5.44
C ASP A 461 -6.49 -11.86 -4.87
N TYR A 462 -6.38 -11.78 -3.53
CA TYR A 462 -5.28 -11.09 -2.85
C TYR A 462 -4.19 -12.04 -2.37
N SER A 463 -2.96 -11.55 -2.45
CA SER A 463 -1.81 -12.13 -1.77
C SER A 463 -1.49 -11.29 -0.52
N PHE A 464 -0.98 -11.93 0.53
CA PHE A 464 -0.76 -11.29 1.83
C PHE A 464 0.70 -11.40 2.25
N PHE A 465 1.25 -10.34 2.81
CA PHE A 465 2.52 -10.43 3.51
C PHE A 465 2.43 -11.47 4.62
N ASN A 466 3.24 -12.52 4.52
CA ASN A 466 3.16 -13.68 5.43
C ASN A 466 4.10 -13.51 6.62
N ASP A 467 3.56 -13.02 7.73
CA ASP A 467 4.27 -12.86 9.01
C ASP A 467 4.83 -14.19 9.53
N SER A 468 4.07 -15.28 9.36
CA SER A 468 4.50 -16.59 9.83
C SER A 468 5.71 -17.13 9.04
N PHE A 469 5.80 -16.82 7.73
CA PHE A 469 7.01 -17.08 6.95
C PHE A 469 8.17 -16.25 7.47
N ARG A 470 7.99 -14.94 7.57
CA ARG A 470 9.00 -13.99 8.04
C ARG A 470 9.57 -14.43 9.39
N ASP A 471 8.70 -14.69 10.37
CA ASP A 471 9.09 -14.95 11.73
C ASP A 471 9.68 -16.36 11.92
N SER A 472 9.25 -17.35 11.13
CA SER A 472 9.87 -18.67 11.14
C SER A 472 11.29 -18.66 10.56
N VAL A 473 11.53 -17.84 9.54
CA VAL A 473 12.86 -17.75 8.92
C VAL A 473 13.79 -16.87 9.74
N LYS A 474 13.44 -15.57 9.95
CA LYS A 474 14.33 -14.61 10.63
C LYS A 474 14.02 -14.38 12.11
N GLY A 475 12.90 -14.86 12.60
CA GLY A 475 12.42 -14.57 13.96
C GLY A 475 11.63 -13.27 14.03
N SER A 476 11.22 -12.91 15.26
CA SER A 476 10.43 -11.70 15.53
C SER A 476 11.06 -10.46 14.93
N ILE A 477 10.24 -9.48 14.55
CA ILE A 477 10.70 -8.16 14.12
C ILE A 477 11.25 -7.32 15.29
N PHE A 478 10.84 -7.62 16.52
CA PHE A 478 11.33 -6.96 17.72
C PHE A 478 12.72 -7.49 18.12
N THR A 479 13.59 -6.61 18.57
CA THR A 479 15.00 -6.94 18.90
C THR A 479 15.14 -7.95 20.04
N ASP A 480 14.21 -7.94 21.00
CA ASP A 480 14.11 -8.85 22.16
C ASP A 480 13.25 -10.09 21.89
N GLY A 481 12.75 -10.23 20.65
CA GLY A 481 11.85 -11.32 20.26
C GLY A 481 12.56 -12.64 19.99
N SER A 482 11.76 -13.69 19.73
CA SER A 482 12.25 -15.05 19.48
C SER A 482 13.09 -15.16 18.20
N ALA A 483 14.13 -15.99 18.23
CA ALA A 483 14.94 -16.32 17.07
C ALA A 483 14.14 -17.14 16.04
N GLY A 484 14.40 -16.92 14.76
CA GLY A 484 13.96 -17.81 13.68
C GLY A 484 15.02 -18.86 13.35
N PHE A 485 14.74 -19.65 12.30
CA PHE A 485 15.65 -20.71 11.89
C PHE A 485 17.05 -20.18 11.58
N ILE A 486 17.19 -19.15 10.75
CA ILE A 486 18.52 -18.62 10.36
C ILE A 486 19.27 -17.97 11.55
N ASN A 487 18.59 -17.69 12.65
CA ASN A 487 19.13 -17.07 13.85
C ASN A 487 19.41 -18.06 14.97
N GLY A 488 19.47 -19.36 14.66
CA GLY A 488 19.90 -20.41 15.58
C GLY A 488 18.79 -21.08 16.34
N ASN A 489 17.51 -20.85 16.06
CA ASN A 489 16.42 -21.62 16.66
C ASN A 489 16.38 -23.04 16.06
N GLN A 490 16.62 -24.04 16.93
CA GLN A 490 16.71 -25.46 16.54
C GLN A 490 15.56 -26.31 17.10
N ASP A 491 14.58 -25.69 17.76
CA ASP A 491 13.44 -26.40 18.33
C ASP A 491 12.68 -27.21 17.26
N ASP A 492 12.18 -28.39 17.62
CA ASP A 492 11.39 -29.22 16.69
C ASP A 492 10.15 -28.51 16.17
N SER A 493 9.52 -27.66 17.01
CA SER A 493 8.41 -26.80 16.55
C SER A 493 8.81 -25.81 15.45
N MET A 494 10.09 -25.42 15.40
CA MET A 494 10.62 -24.56 14.35
C MET A 494 10.74 -25.31 13.02
N LYS A 495 11.12 -26.59 13.03
CA LYS A 495 11.18 -27.41 11.82
C LYS A 495 9.81 -27.54 11.17
N ASP A 496 8.73 -27.69 11.97
CA ASP A 496 7.36 -27.72 11.46
C ASP A 496 6.94 -26.37 10.85
N LYS A 497 7.28 -25.24 11.49
CA LYS A 497 7.02 -23.90 10.97
C LYS A 497 7.75 -23.66 9.65
N ILE A 498 9.01 -24.06 9.56
CA ILE A 498 9.80 -23.95 8.33
C ILE A 498 9.24 -24.85 7.24
N LEU A 499 8.80 -26.07 7.55
CA LEU A 499 8.15 -26.96 6.59
C LEU A 499 6.86 -26.31 6.03
N LYS A 500 6.03 -25.71 6.89
CA LYS A 500 4.84 -24.94 6.46
C LYS A 500 5.23 -23.75 5.58
N SER A 501 6.31 -23.05 5.94
CA SER A 501 6.85 -21.94 5.12
C SER A 501 7.23 -22.40 3.73
N VAL A 502 8.00 -23.50 3.63
CA VAL A 502 8.38 -24.07 2.32
C VAL A 502 7.17 -24.52 1.51
N LYS A 503 6.11 -24.99 2.16
CA LYS A 503 4.82 -25.34 1.52
C LYS A 503 3.94 -24.13 1.17
N GLY A 504 4.32 -22.91 1.53
CA GLY A 504 3.56 -21.68 1.26
C GLY A 504 2.33 -21.52 2.14
N TYR A 505 2.28 -22.15 3.33
CA TYR A 505 1.15 -22.08 4.28
C TYR A 505 -0.21 -22.38 3.64
N SER A 506 -0.25 -23.30 2.67
CA SER A 506 -1.46 -23.67 1.94
C SER A 506 -1.90 -25.11 2.23
N GLY A 507 -3.19 -25.29 2.51
CA GLY A 507 -3.83 -26.56 2.83
C GLY A 507 -5.18 -26.36 3.48
N THR A 508 -5.86 -27.47 3.83
CA THR A 508 -7.21 -27.42 4.44
C THR A 508 -7.24 -26.69 5.77
N ASP A 509 -6.18 -26.85 6.58
CA ASP A 509 -6.07 -26.27 7.93
C ASP A 509 -5.10 -25.08 8.01
N ASP A 510 -4.55 -24.64 6.86
CA ASP A 510 -3.61 -23.54 6.78
C ASP A 510 -4.31 -22.19 6.55
N LYS A 511 -3.53 -21.09 6.71
CA LYS A 511 -4.00 -19.69 6.55
C LYS A 511 -4.56 -19.42 5.15
N PHE A 512 -3.97 -20.00 4.10
CA PHE A 512 -4.24 -19.71 2.71
C PHE A 512 -4.89 -20.88 1.98
N SER A 513 -5.76 -20.56 1.03
CA SER A 513 -6.35 -21.54 0.12
C SER A 513 -5.34 -22.05 -0.93
N SER A 514 -4.35 -21.23 -1.28
CA SER A 514 -3.34 -21.50 -2.30
C SER A 514 -2.03 -20.77 -1.96
N PRO A 515 -0.86 -21.31 -2.36
CA PRO A 515 0.43 -20.62 -2.19
C PRO A 515 0.48 -19.27 -2.89
N LYS A 516 -0.38 -19.02 -3.87
CA LYS A 516 -0.52 -17.71 -4.55
C LYS A 516 -0.87 -16.57 -3.61
N GLN A 517 -1.45 -16.88 -2.44
CA GLN A 517 -1.80 -15.90 -1.43
C GLN A 517 -0.64 -15.57 -0.48
N SER A 518 0.45 -16.32 -0.48
CA SER A 518 1.60 -16.12 0.40
C SER A 518 2.67 -15.24 -0.27
N ILE A 519 2.89 -14.03 0.25
CA ILE A 519 4.08 -13.22 -0.04
C ILE A 519 5.16 -13.63 0.95
N ASN A 520 6.21 -14.27 0.42
CA ASN A 520 7.35 -14.74 1.20
C ASN A 520 8.41 -13.65 1.26
N TYR A 521 8.70 -13.16 2.45
CA TYR A 521 9.68 -12.09 2.67
C TYR A 521 10.41 -12.25 4.00
N THR A 522 11.60 -11.72 4.09
CA THR A 522 12.38 -11.62 5.32
C THR A 522 12.79 -10.19 5.64
N GLU A 523 12.60 -9.28 4.67
CA GLU A 523 12.87 -7.86 4.77
C GLU A 523 11.92 -7.09 3.86
N CYS A 524 11.46 -5.91 4.29
CA CYS A 524 10.79 -4.88 3.51
C CYS A 524 11.30 -3.51 3.99
N HIS A 525 10.69 -2.41 3.52
CA HIS A 525 11.06 -1.07 3.97
C HIS A 525 10.85 -0.85 5.47
N ASP A 526 9.83 -1.49 6.06
CA ASP A 526 9.50 -1.45 7.50
C ASP A 526 10.49 -2.23 8.36
N ASN A 527 10.69 -1.76 9.59
CA ASN A 527 11.56 -2.33 10.61
C ASN A 527 13.04 -2.33 10.17
N HIS A 528 13.88 -3.05 10.93
CA HIS A 528 15.29 -3.18 10.59
C HIS A 528 15.49 -3.92 9.27
N THR A 529 16.50 -3.52 8.47
CA THR A 529 17.01 -4.41 7.43
C THR A 529 17.45 -5.73 8.07
N LEU A 530 17.41 -6.81 7.29
CA LEU A 530 17.83 -8.12 7.84
C LEU A 530 19.28 -8.08 8.29
N TYR A 531 20.15 -7.38 7.55
CA TYR A 531 21.56 -7.27 7.90
C TYR A 531 21.77 -6.52 9.22
N ASP A 532 21.03 -5.44 9.46
CA ASP A 532 21.08 -4.70 10.72
C ASP A 532 20.54 -5.52 11.89
N LEU A 533 19.41 -6.23 11.68
CA LEU A 533 18.85 -7.12 12.70
C LEU A 533 19.82 -8.25 13.07
N LEU A 534 20.49 -8.84 12.10
CA LEU A 534 21.52 -9.86 12.33
C LEU A 534 22.71 -9.31 13.13
N LYS A 535 23.12 -8.07 12.85
CA LYS A 535 24.18 -7.41 13.59
C LYS A 535 23.80 -7.13 15.04
N ILE A 536 22.53 -6.77 15.28
CA ILE A 536 22.01 -6.52 16.64
C ILE A 536 21.91 -7.83 17.42
N ARG A 537 21.42 -8.91 16.82
CA ARG A 537 21.18 -10.20 17.48
C ARG A 537 22.45 -11.04 17.65
N HIS A 538 23.39 -10.89 16.76
CA HIS A 538 24.65 -11.62 16.73
C HIS A 538 25.84 -10.66 16.71
N PRO A 539 26.04 -9.86 17.77
CA PRO A 539 27.09 -8.85 17.81
C PRO A 539 28.52 -9.47 17.73
N ASP A 540 28.69 -10.67 18.23
CA ASP A 540 29.96 -11.40 18.23
C ASP A 540 30.29 -12.11 16.91
N GLU A 541 29.32 -12.23 16.01
CA GLU A 541 29.55 -12.82 14.68
C GLU A 541 30.32 -11.85 13.77
N ASN A 542 31.22 -12.40 12.96
CA ASN A 542 31.93 -11.64 11.95
C ASN A 542 31.02 -11.31 10.74
N GLU A 543 31.51 -10.44 9.82
CA GLU A 543 30.77 -10.03 8.63
C GLU A 543 30.39 -11.22 7.73
N TRP A 544 31.29 -12.21 7.59
CA TRP A 544 31.04 -13.40 6.78
C TRP A 544 29.85 -14.23 7.32
N GLN A 545 29.80 -14.47 8.62
CA GLN A 545 28.71 -15.23 9.23
C GLN A 545 27.34 -14.56 9.01
N ARG A 546 27.26 -13.24 9.25
CA ARG A 546 26.02 -12.48 9.04
C ARG A 546 25.57 -12.51 7.58
N LYS A 547 26.50 -12.35 6.62
CA LYS A 547 26.20 -12.46 5.18
C LYS A 547 25.65 -13.84 4.82
N ARG A 548 26.26 -14.90 5.34
CA ARG A 548 25.80 -16.28 5.12
C ARG A 548 24.39 -16.52 5.64
N ARG A 549 24.04 -15.99 6.83
CA ARG A 549 22.67 -16.05 7.36
C ARG A 549 21.67 -15.35 6.43
N GLN A 550 22.03 -14.20 5.88
CA GLN A 550 21.17 -13.50 4.93
C GLN A 550 21.02 -14.24 3.60
N GLN A 551 22.07 -14.90 3.13
CA GLN A 551 22.01 -15.79 1.96
C GLN A 551 21.07 -16.98 2.20
N LEU A 552 21.06 -17.56 3.41
CA LEU A 552 20.09 -18.58 3.80
C LEU A 552 18.65 -18.04 3.75
N ALA A 553 18.40 -16.84 4.25
CA ALA A 553 17.08 -16.20 4.20
C ALA A 553 16.61 -15.98 2.75
N LEU A 554 17.49 -15.51 1.87
CA LEU A 554 17.20 -15.33 0.44
C LEU A 554 16.88 -16.67 -0.24
N ALA A 555 17.61 -17.73 0.09
CA ALA A 555 17.34 -19.07 -0.43
C ALA A 555 15.96 -19.59 0.02
N PHE A 556 15.58 -19.44 1.31
CA PHE A 556 14.23 -19.75 1.77
C PHE A 556 13.17 -18.95 1.02
N THR A 557 13.37 -17.63 0.87
CA THR A 557 12.43 -16.74 0.17
C THR A 557 12.21 -17.19 -1.27
N LEU A 558 13.28 -17.53 -1.99
CA LEU A 558 13.22 -17.88 -3.40
C LEU A 558 12.77 -19.32 -3.67
N PHE A 559 13.10 -20.31 -2.82
CA PHE A 559 12.79 -21.70 -3.08
C PHE A 559 11.60 -22.25 -2.31
N SER A 560 10.96 -21.44 -1.47
CA SER A 560 9.65 -21.76 -0.91
C SER A 560 8.53 -21.49 -1.92
N ARG A 561 7.43 -22.25 -1.82
CA ARG A 561 6.20 -21.95 -2.55
C ARG A 561 5.63 -20.63 -2.08
N GLY A 562 5.03 -19.90 -2.99
CA GLY A 562 4.51 -18.56 -2.78
C GLY A 562 5.20 -17.57 -3.70
N VAL A 563 5.02 -16.30 -3.41
CA VAL A 563 5.57 -15.19 -4.19
C VAL A 563 6.75 -14.58 -3.43
N PRO A 564 7.98 -14.71 -3.92
CA PRO A 564 9.13 -14.04 -3.34
C PRO A 564 9.03 -12.52 -3.40
N PHE A 565 9.36 -11.88 -2.28
CA PHE A 565 9.42 -10.43 -2.14
C PHE A 565 10.77 -10.04 -1.56
N ILE A 566 11.45 -9.11 -2.22
CA ILE A 566 12.83 -8.68 -1.93
C ILE A 566 12.84 -7.16 -1.75
N HIS A 567 13.36 -6.69 -0.63
CA HIS A 567 13.64 -5.27 -0.44
C HIS A 567 14.87 -4.84 -1.22
N SER A 568 14.83 -3.66 -1.87
CA SER A 568 15.95 -3.16 -2.66
C SER A 568 17.25 -3.07 -1.86
N GLY A 569 18.29 -3.76 -2.35
CA GLY A 569 19.59 -3.85 -1.71
C GLY A 569 19.76 -4.99 -0.71
N GLN A 570 18.72 -5.78 -0.44
CA GLN A 570 18.81 -6.96 0.41
C GLN A 570 19.86 -7.95 -0.14
N GLU A 571 20.01 -8.05 -1.46
CA GLU A 571 20.94 -8.94 -2.13
C GLU A 571 22.42 -8.56 -1.96
N PHE A 572 22.71 -7.34 -1.51
CA PHE A 572 24.06 -6.88 -1.20
C PHE A 572 24.20 -6.29 0.22
N TYR A 573 23.29 -6.73 1.13
CA TYR A 573 23.38 -6.45 2.58
C TYR A 573 23.15 -4.98 2.93
N ARG A 574 22.10 -4.37 2.34
CA ARG A 574 21.69 -3.00 2.65
C ARG A 574 21.61 -2.79 4.16
N THR A 575 22.21 -1.72 4.63
CA THR A 575 22.13 -1.26 6.02
C THR A 575 21.48 0.11 6.09
N LYS A 576 20.63 0.30 7.08
CA LYS A 576 20.11 1.61 7.53
C LYS A 576 20.80 2.02 8.84
N HIS A 577 21.99 1.50 9.07
CA HIS A 577 22.84 1.78 10.25
C HIS A 577 22.14 1.48 11.59
N GLY A 578 21.26 0.47 11.61
CA GLY A 578 20.48 0.07 12.78
C GLY A 578 19.22 0.89 13.03
N ALA A 579 18.85 1.78 12.11
CA ALA A 579 17.56 2.47 12.18
C ALA A 579 16.42 1.48 11.87
N GLU A 580 15.47 1.34 12.81
CA GLU A 580 14.32 0.46 12.68
C GLU A 580 13.26 1.05 11.78
N ASN A 581 12.90 2.30 12.04
CA ASN A 581 11.84 3.00 11.31
C ASN A 581 12.40 4.31 10.74
N SER A 582 12.83 4.27 9.49
CA SER A 582 13.59 5.36 8.85
C SER A 582 12.73 6.25 7.94
N TYR A 583 11.40 6.25 8.11
CA TYR A 583 10.44 6.88 7.19
C TYR A 583 10.68 8.37 6.91
N ASN A 584 11.25 9.10 7.85
CA ASN A 584 11.57 10.53 7.74
C ASN A 584 13.06 10.83 7.97
N MET A 585 13.93 9.81 7.90
CA MET A 585 15.37 9.98 8.08
C MET A 585 16.04 10.43 6.77
N PRO A 586 17.17 11.13 6.84
CA PRO A 586 17.82 11.68 5.64
C PRO A 586 18.39 10.59 4.71
N ASP A 587 18.72 11.00 3.48
CA ASP A 587 19.28 10.15 2.42
C ASP A 587 20.47 9.29 2.88
N ARG A 588 21.35 9.81 3.74
CA ARG A 588 22.49 9.04 4.25
C ARG A 588 22.11 7.73 4.98
N ILE A 589 20.84 7.62 5.42
CA ILE A 589 20.29 6.41 6.06
C ILE A 589 19.54 5.56 5.02
N ASN A 590 18.79 6.20 4.13
CA ASN A 590 17.85 5.53 3.25
C ASN A 590 18.41 5.23 1.85
N ALA A 591 19.34 6.03 1.34
CA ALA A 591 19.88 5.85 0.00
C ALA A 591 20.48 4.46 -0.20
N LEU A 592 20.22 3.88 -1.37
CA LEU A 592 20.83 2.62 -1.77
C LEU A 592 22.34 2.85 -2.04
N ASN A 593 23.20 2.19 -1.27
CA ASN A 593 24.64 2.40 -1.34
C ASN A 593 25.25 1.54 -2.47
N TRP A 594 25.54 2.13 -3.60
CA TRP A 594 26.12 1.44 -4.75
C TRP A 594 27.55 0.94 -4.54
N HIS A 595 28.30 1.52 -3.58
CA HIS A 595 29.61 0.99 -3.20
C HIS A 595 29.51 -0.35 -2.47
N ASP A 596 28.46 -0.53 -1.64
CA ASP A 596 28.19 -1.83 -1.01
C ASP A 596 27.79 -2.88 -2.06
N CYS A 597 27.03 -2.49 -3.08
CA CYS A 597 26.71 -3.36 -4.22
C CYS A 597 28.00 -3.81 -4.93
N GLU A 598 28.92 -2.90 -5.19
CA GLU A 598 30.19 -3.21 -5.83
C GLU A 598 31.06 -4.13 -4.96
N LYS A 599 31.20 -3.83 -3.67
CA LYS A 599 31.92 -4.65 -2.68
C LYS A 599 31.40 -6.09 -2.68
N ASN A 600 30.08 -6.26 -2.82
CA ASN A 600 29.38 -7.54 -2.70
C ASN A 600 28.94 -8.10 -4.07
N LYS A 601 29.58 -7.71 -5.16
CA LYS A 601 29.18 -8.14 -6.52
C LYS A 601 29.13 -9.65 -6.75
N LYS A 602 29.91 -10.43 -6.00
CA LYS A 602 29.84 -11.90 -6.05
C LYS A 602 28.52 -12.42 -5.46
N ASP A 603 28.08 -11.80 -4.38
CA ASP A 603 26.84 -12.17 -3.68
C ASP A 603 25.61 -11.76 -4.51
N VAL A 604 25.68 -10.60 -5.19
CA VAL A 604 24.67 -10.20 -6.18
C VAL A 604 24.59 -11.23 -7.31
N LYS A 605 25.72 -11.70 -7.83
CA LYS A 605 25.74 -12.74 -8.86
C LYS A 605 25.14 -14.04 -8.35
N TYR A 606 25.44 -14.45 -7.13
CA TYR A 606 24.80 -15.61 -6.50
C TYR A 606 23.29 -15.45 -6.43
N PHE A 607 22.80 -14.29 -6.00
CA PHE A 607 21.37 -14.00 -5.98
C PHE A 607 20.72 -14.10 -7.37
N GLN A 608 21.37 -13.55 -8.41
CA GLN A 608 20.91 -13.68 -9.80
C GLN A 608 20.82 -15.14 -10.25
N GLU A 609 21.78 -15.99 -9.85
CA GLU A 609 21.74 -17.43 -10.18
C GLU A 609 20.60 -18.15 -9.45
N LEU A 610 20.29 -17.79 -8.19
CA LEU A 610 19.12 -18.35 -7.48
C LEU A 610 17.81 -17.99 -8.20
N ILE A 611 17.63 -16.71 -8.59
CA ILE A 611 16.49 -16.26 -9.38
C ILE A 611 16.40 -17.01 -10.70
N LYS A 612 17.51 -17.13 -11.41
CA LYS A 612 17.56 -17.85 -12.69
C LYS A 612 17.09 -19.30 -12.54
N ILE A 613 17.58 -20.02 -11.53
CA ILE A 613 17.15 -21.39 -11.26
C ILE A 613 15.65 -21.45 -10.95
N ARG A 614 15.12 -20.54 -10.09
CA ARG A 614 13.69 -20.49 -9.81
C ARG A 614 12.87 -20.26 -11.08
N ASN A 615 13.31 -19.36 -11.97
CA ASN A 615 12.61 -19.04 -13.21
C ASN A 615 12.69 -20.20 -14.24
N GLU A 616 13.81 -20.91 -14.30
CA GLU A 616 14.01 -22.06 -15.20
C GLU A 616 13.26 -23.31 -14.73
N GLN A 617 13.07 -23.49 -13.40
CA GLN A 617 12.57 -24.73 -12.82
C GLN A 617 11.18 -24.57 -12.19
N PRO A 618 10.11 -25.08 -12.83
CA PRO A 618 8.73 -24.96 -12.35
C PRO A 618 8.47 -25.63 -11.00
N ILE A 619 9.25 -26.66 -10.64
CA ILE A 619 9.10 -27.47 -9.42
C ILE A 619 9.00 -26.62 -8.14
N PHE A 620 9.58 -25.41 -8.12
CA PHE A 620 9.54 -24.49 -6.98
C PHE A 620 8.27 -23.63 -6.93
N ARG A 621 7.46 -23.61 -7.98
CA ARG A 621 6.35 -22.66 -8.20
C ARG A 621 4.99 -23.34 -8.31
N GLU A 622 4.97 -24.64 -8.67
CA GLU A 622 3.75 -25.39 -8.92
C GLU A 622 3.14 -25.96 -7.63
N GLU A 623 1.82 -25.88 -7.53
CA GLU A 623 1.07 -26.33 -6.35
C GLU A 623 1.05 -27.86 -6.24
N GLU A 624 1.12 -28.57 -7.37
CA GLU A 624 1.00 -30.03 -7.46
C GLU A 624 2.26 -30.78 -7.02
N SER A 625 3.42 -30.13 -6.98
CA SER A 625 4.67 -30.76 -6.53
C SER A 625 4.55 -31.24 -5.08
N ARG A 626 5.03 -32.44 -4.78
CA ARG A 626 4.97 -33.00 -3.42
C ARG A 626 6.21 -32.59 -2.62
N ILE A 627 6.01 -31.97 -1.47
CA ILE A 627 7.08 -31.59 -0.55
C ILE A 627 7.06 -32.50 0.67
N LYS A 628 8.18 -33.18 0.92
CA LYS A 628 8.41 -34.02 2.10
C LYS A 628 9.62 -33.54 2.88
N GLN A 629 9.52 -33.54 4.21
CA GLN A 629 10.66 -33.28 5.07
C GLN A 629 11.63 -34.47 5.03
N LEU A 630 12.91 -34.19 5.01
CA LEU A 630 13.95 -35.17 5.22
C LEU A 630 14.11 -35.42 6.74
N HIS A 631 14.10 -36.67 7.14
CA HIS A 631 14.27 -37.09 8.55
C HIS A 631 15.69 -37.60 8.79
N GLY A 632 16.11 -37.65 10.06
CA GLY A 632 17.43 -38.15 10.44
C GLY A 632 18.58 -37.18 10.14
N LEU A 633 18.29 -35.94 9.81
CA LEU A 633 19.31 -34.91 9.63
C LEU A 633 19.85 -34.44 11.01
N PRO A 634 21.14 -34.10 11.10
CA PRO A 634 21.74 -33.55 12.30
C PRO A 634 21.04 -32.28 12.79
N GLU A 635 21.26 -31.97 14.07
CA GLU A 635 20.74 -30.75 14.70
C GLU A 635 21.21 -29.49 13.94
N GLY A 636 20.30 -28.51 13.76
CA GLY A 636 20.58 -27.29 12.98
C GLY A 636 20.59 -27.45 11.49
N VAL A 637 20.32 -28.66 10.96
CA VAL A 637 20.14 -28.91 9.54
C VAL A 637 18.67 -29.21 9.24
N PHE A 638 18.11 -28.49 8.29
CA PHE A 638 16.77 -28.72 7.77
C PHE A 638 16.83 -29.10 6.29
N GLY A 639 16.01 -30.05 5.87
CA GLY A 639 15.96 -30.45 4.47
C GLY A 639 14.59 -30.90 4.03
N VAL A 640 14.30 -30.67 2.76
CA VAL A 640 13.08 -31.16 2.10
C VAL A 640 13.41 -31.78 0.75
N GLU A 641 12.65 -32.81 0.42
CA GLU A 641 12.57 -33.38 -0.92
C GLU A 641 11.33 -32.81 -1.62
N ILE A 642 11.52 -32.29 -2.83
CA ILE A 642 10.43 -31.85 -3.68
C ILE A 642 10.38 -32.78 -4.90
N ASN A 643 9.21 -33.35 -5.16
CA ASN A 643 8.95 -34.18 -6.31
C ASN A 643 7.94 -33.51 -7.23
N HIS A 644 8.29 -33.36 -8.49
CA HIS A 644 7.39 -32.82 -9.50
C HIS A 644 6.34 -33.88 -9.90
N SER A 645 5.10 -33.46 -10.08
CA SER A 645 4.00 -34.36 -10.46
C SER A 645 3.79 -34.50 -11.98
N LEU A 646 4.78 -34.12 -12.79
CA LEU A 646 4.67 -34.12 -14.25
C LEU A 646 4.32 -35.52 -14.81
N THR A 647 3.18 -35.58 -15.47
CA THR A 647 2.72 -36.74 -16.23
C THR A 647 3.14 -36.70 -17.71
N ASP A 648 3.47 -35.51 -18.25
CA ASP A 648 3.83 -35.31 -19.65
C ASP A 648 5.33 -35.52 -19.88
N LYS A 649 5.67 -36.51 -20.70
CA LYS A 649 7.03 -36.90 -21.01
C LYS A 649 7.85 -35.79 -21.71
N LYS A 650 7.22 -34.95 -22.54
CA LYS A 650 7.88 -33.84 -23.26
C LYS A 650 8.34 -32.69 -22.36
N VAL A 651 7.69 -32.51 -21.21
CA VAL A 651 8.05 -31.46 -20.24
C VAL A 651 9.16 -31.95 -19.30
N ARG A 652 9.30 -33.26 -19.09
CA ARG A 652 10.35 -33.89 -18.26
C ARG A 652 11.77 -33.67 -18.80
N ASP A 653 11.92 -33.61 -20.11
CA ASP A 653 13.24 -33.57 -20.76
C ASP A 653 14.03 -32.25 -20.48
N PHE A 654 13.37 -31.22 -19.93
CA PHE A 654 13.97 -29.91 -19.66
C PHE A 654 13.89 -29.46 -18.20
N HIS A 655 13.19 -30.18 -17.32
CA HIS A 655 12.92 -29.78 -15.94
C HIS A 655 13.29 -30.87 -14.94
N TRP A 656 13.77 -30.44 -13.78
CA TRP A 656 14.10 -31.35 -12.69
C TRP A 656 12.86 -32.03 -12.14
N ALA A 657 12.88 -33.35 -12.11
CA ALA A 657 11.77 -34.14 -11.58
C ALA A 657 11.80 -34.26 -10.05
N LYS A 658 13.00 -34.19 -9.47
CA LYS A 658 13.21 -34.35 -8.04
C LYS A 658 14.38 -33.51 -7.57
N VAL A 659 14.21 -32.78 -6.44
CA VAL A 659 15.26 -31.97 -5.85
C VAL A 659 15.28 -32.11 -4.32
N LEU A 660 16.47 -31.92 -3.72
CA LEU A 660 16.66 -31.72 -2.29
C LEU A 660 17.08 -30.30 -2.02
N LEU A 661 16.35 -29.62 -1.14
CA LEU A 661 16.75 -28.34 -0.56
C LEU A 661 17.29 -28.61 0.84
N ILE A 662 18.53 -28.24 1.10
CA ILE A 662 19.19 -28.51 2.39
C ILE A 662 19.79 -27.23 2.94
N PHE A 663 19.45 -26.90 4.19
CA PHE A 663 19.83 -25.67 4.88
C PHE A 663 20.59 -26.03 6.16
N ASN A 664 21.81 -25.56 6.29
CA ASN A 664 22.63 -25.64 7.51
C ASN A 664 22.71 -24.29 8.18
N GLN A 665 22.06 -24.13 9.35
CA GLN A 665 22.12 -22.89 10.13
C GLN A 665 23.30 -22.85 11.11
N THR A 666 24.07 -23.94 11.20
CA THR A 666 25.19 -24.04 12.16
C THR A 666 26.47 -23.43 11.59
N VAL A 667 27.37 -23.02 12.47
CA VAL A 667 28.69 -22.49 12.12
C VAL A 667 29.71 -23.59 11.77
N ASN A 668 29.29 -24.85 11.75
CA ASN A 668 30.11 -26.02 11.42
C ASN A 668 29.68 -26.66 10.09
N ALA A 669 30.62 -27.27 9.41
CA ALA A 669 30.31 -28.19 8.32
C ALA A 669 29.69 -29.46 8.90
N VAL A 670 28.65 -29.98 8.26
CA VAL A 670 27.87 -31.13 8.77
C VAL A 670 27.76 -32.18 7.68
N GLU A 671 28.11 -33.41 7.99
CA GLU A 671 27.91 -34.55 7.12
C GLU A 671 26.47 -35.09 7.23
N ILE A 672 25.81 -35.28 6.09
CA ILE A 672 24.44 -35.76 6.02
C ILE A 672 24.37 -37.02 5.11
N PRO A 673 23.49 -37.99 5.41
CA PRO A 673 23.24 -39.09 4.51
C PRO A 673 22.46 -38.62 3.27
N ILE A 674 22.83 -39.14 2.10
CA ILE A 674 22.10 -38.93 0.86
C ILE A 674 21.36 -40.21 0.48
N ILE A 675 20.11 -40.05 0.08
CA ILE A 675 19.27 -41.15 -0.40
C ILE A 675 19.94 -41.74 -1.65
N SER A 676 19.95 -43.09 -1.78
CA SER A 676 20.51 -43.78 -2.96
C SER A 676 19.88 -43.27 -4.25
N GLY A 677 20.70 -43.03 -5.27
CA GLY A 677 20.28 -42.48 -6.57
C GLY A 677 21.42 -41.76 -7.28
N SER A 678 21.15 -41.31 -8.50
CA SER A 678 22.10 -40.52 -9.28
C SER A 678 21.81 -39.03 -9.03
N TRP A 679 22.65 -38.39 -8.24
CA TRP A 679 22.45 -37.00 -7.82
C TRP A 679 23.55 -36.05 -8.33
N ARG A 680 23.17 -34.81 -8.58
CA ARG A 680 24.11 -33.71 -8.88
C ARG A 680 23.89 -32.52 -7.94
N ILE A 681 24.95 -31.87 -7.58
CA ILE A 681 24.89 -30.62 -6.79
C ILE A 681 24.72 -29.49 -7.79
N ALA A 682 23.65 -28.72 -7.65
CA ALA A 682 23.36 -27.54 -8.48
C ALA A 682 23.76 -26.23 -7.80
N ILE A 683 23.71 -26.18 -6.47
CA ILE A 683 24.21 -25.05 -5.65
C ILE A 683 24.97 -25.63 -4.46
N GLU A 684 26.16 -25.11 -4.23
CA GLU A 684 27.03 -25.42 -3.11
C GLU A 684 27.77 -24.17 -2.66
N ASP A 685 27.79 -23.89 -1.36
CA ASP A 685 28.53 -22.83 -0.70
C ASP A 685 28.45 -21.44 -1.34
N GLY A 686 27.26 -21.02 -1.75
CA GLY A 686 27.02 -19.72 -2.37
C GLY A 686 27.37 -19.65 -3.86
N GLU A 687 27.60 -20.77 -4.51
CA GLU A 687 27.93 -20.83 -5.93
C GLU A 687 27.05 -21.83 -6.70
N ARG A 688 26.72 -21.51 -7.94
CA ARG A 688 26.12 -22.47 -8.86
C ARG A 688 27.21 -23.42 -9.37
N THR A 689 26.92 -24.72 -9.29
CA THR A 689 27.84 -25.77 -9.74
C THR A 689 27.06 -26.85 -10.50
N ILE A 690 27.77 -27.75 -11.21
CA ILE A 690 27.19 -28.98 -11.75
C ILE A 690 28.22 -30.06 -11.46
N LYS A 691 28.05 -30.69 -10.30
CA LYS A 691 29.01 -31.66 -9.77
C LYS A 691 28.28 -32.93 -9.41
N LYS A 692 28.70 -34.05 -9.99
CA LYS A 692 28.12 -35.35 -9.66
C LYS A 692 28.39 -35.71 -8.20
N LEU A 693 27.40 -36.25 -7.53
CA LEU A 693 27.51 -36.72 -6.15
C LEU A 693 27.62 -38.26 -6.17
N ASP A 694 28.83 -38.74 -6.07
CA ASP A 694 29.17 -40.17 -6.14
C ASP A 694 29.30 -40.83 -4.75
N SER A 695 28.91 -40.12 -3.67
CA SER A 695 28.96 -40.59 -2.30
C SER A 695 27.59 -40.82 -1.70
N SER A 696 27.49 -41.74 -0.73
CA SER A 696 26.28 -41.93 0.10
C SER A 696 26.14 -40.87 1.18
N THR A 697 27.13 -39.98 1.34
CA THR A 697 27.13 -38.86 2.26
C THR A 697 27.50 -37.56 1.52
N TYR A 698 27.03 -36.43 2.03
CA TYR A 698 27.33 -35.09 1.56
C TYR A 698 27.68 -34.18 2.74
N VAL A 699 28.74 -33.42 2.60
CA VAL A 699 29.14 -32.42 3.60
C VAL A 699 28.57 -31.06 3.20
N ILE A 700 27.57 -30.59 3.96
CA ILE A 700 27.03 -29.25 3.80
C ILE A 700 27.89 -28.23 4.56
N HIS A 701 28.26 -27.14 3.90
CA HIS A 701 29.10 -26.08 4.47
C HIS A 701 28.40 -25.32 5.60
N PRO A 702 29.17 -24.63 6.47
CA PRO A 702 28.61 -23.78 7.55
C PRO A 702 27.69 -22.69 6.99
N LEU A 703 26.59 -22.39 7.70
CA LEU A 703 25.67 -21.31 7.37
C LEU A 703 25.34 -21.28 5.87
N SER A 704 24.97 -22.43 5.28
CA SER A 704 24.82 -22.53 3.84
C SER A 704 23.55 -23.25 3.40
N PHE A 705 23.16 -22.96 2.15
CA PHE A 705 22.12 -23.63 1.41
C PHE A 705 22.76 -24.49 0.31
N SER A 706 22.25 -25.72 0.15
CA SER A 706 22.61 -26.61 -0.95
C SER A 706 21.38 -27.06 -1.70
N LEU A 707 21.46 -27.04 -3.02
CA LEU A 707 20.45 -27.57 -3.94
C LEU A 707 21.04 -28.78 -4.66
N ILE A 708 20.44 -29.94 -4.44
CA ILE A 708 20.86 -31.18 -5.03
C ILE A 708 19.72 -31.70 -5.91
N VAL A 709 20.04 -32.11 -7.13
CA VAL A 709 19.05 -32.49 -8.15
C VAL A 709 19.26 -33.93 -8.59
N HIS A 710 18.17 -34.63 -8.86
CA HIS A 710 18.23 -36.04 -9.30
C HIS A 710 18.41 -36.12 -10.82
N ASP A 711 19.26 -37.05 -11.26
CA ASP A 711 19.62 -37.25 -12.67
C ASP A 711 18.62 -38.04 -13.49
N GLU A 712 17.57 -38.61 -12.87
CA GLU A 712 16.55 -39.34 -13.64
C GLU A 712 15.73 -38.38 -14.52
N ILE A 713 15.92 -38.58 -15.81
CA ILE A 713 15.07 -38.12 -16.89
C ILE A 713 13.81 -38.99 -16.97
#